data_9b503b68a5572e541d3843c5173eaee8
#
_entry.id   9b503b68a5572e541d3843c5173eaee8
#
_cell.length_a   1.000
_cell.length_b   1.000
_cell.length_c   1.000
_cell.angle_alpha   90.00
_cell.angle_beta   90.00
_cell.angle_gamma   90.00
#
_symmetry.space_group_name_H-M   'P 1'
#
loop_
_entity.id
_entity.type
_entity.pdbx_description
1 polymer ?
#
loop_
_entity_poly.entity_id
_entity_poly.type
_entity_poly.pdbx_seq_one_letter_code
_entity_poly.pdbx_strand_id
1 'polypeptide(L)'
;MATSSLPRTPAKTNYLNNRDILKQIHLSKNTYCTYTDPVNDHQYDIILPTLAKINQRTIAEARRNRADRFKREGVIVDPKKIPNTDLVFRITCWDHIPMAPKKIPKSATKKKKIEDIFELDLPEDDPLAELLEEPVLDPKHVRLNFPPFYHYRLDENKEPFQVGKSHWIGDFESGEFSKDHGNATRTLATMYMKLCERYATRSNWRGYCVDTETEALTQRGWLGINQITDDDTILSYSNKNLTWSAIKSIYRGDYNGPMHYITSRSIDSLITPNHKLVTARGLVEVELVKQSDQVIVMGNAVSAPTEKTVTDSFVELAGWIMTEGNYQPKKQLVTIYQNPGVKADRIRKCLTTLGFKFSEALQKKNLSFLLSRPASNEIFKIFPTKNLTMDFILKLTQDQRELLINTMVDGDGWRRTGGHMSYCQKDKEHIDFFQALLTMSGKKSNYHYVTDHPAFGKLVNFYSINIFSKRGNKTLGACLNFNGGLNNGEGIDRSQGKVAFPNVPTVPYNGRVWCPETEYGSFVARRNGKVYLTGNTYNEEMRGQALLQLSQIGLQFDESKSQNPFAYYTAAITNSFTRILNLEKKNQNIRDDMLEQAGLNPSWTRQNAGKKNPNYGAVVTNIDIAEYNNET
;
A
#
# COMPACT_ATOMS: atom_id res chain seq x y z
N MET A 1 33.75 15.68 40.36
CA MET A 1 33.26 14.74 39.34
C MET A 1 31.81 15.12 39.02
N ALA A 2 31.60 15.83 37.94
CA ALA A 2 30.27 16.27 37.52
C ALA A 2 29.70 15.22 36.57
N THR A 3 28.62 14.57 36.97
CA THR A 3 27.87 13.62 36.12
C THR A 3 27.05 14.41 35.11
N SER A 4 27.44 14.35 33.84
CA SER A 4 26.68 14.90 32.72
C SER A 4 25.42 14.07 32.53
N SER A 5 24.25 14.66 32.82
CA SER A 5 22.96 14.10 32.48
C SER A 5 22.74 14.25 30.97
N LEU A 6 22.62 13.12 30.25
CA LEU A 6 22.18 13.05 28.88
C LEU A 6 20.80 13.72 28.72
N PRO A 7 20.55 14.46 27.64
CA PRO A 7 19.26 15.08 27.41
C PRO A 7 18.18 13.99 27.23
N ARG A 8 17.14 14.06 28.07
CA ARG A 8 15.96 13.18 27.94
C ARG A 8 15.31 13.45 26.60
N THR A 9 15.23 12.43 25.74
CA THR A 9 14.39 12.46 24.55
C THR A 9 12.96 12.87 24.92
N PRO A 10 12.38 13.85 24.23
CA PRO A 10 11.01 14.28 24.53
C PRO A 10 10.07 13.09 24.37
N ALA A 11 9.25 12.85 25.40
CA ALA A 11 8.24 11.80 25.39
C ALA A 11 7.35 11.98 24.14
N LYS A 12 7.17 10.92 23.34
CA LYS A 12 6.26 10.90 22.19
C LYS A 12 4.87 11.28 22.68
N THR A 13 4.45 12.51 22.41
CA THR A 13 3.12 13.00 22.74
C THR A 13 2.10 12.20 21.95
N ASN A 14 1.24 11.44 22.64
CA ASN A 14 0.18 10.68 21.99
C ASN A 14 -0.98 11.63 21.64
N TYR A 15 -0.90 12.28 20.47
CA TYR A 15 -1.88 13.25 19.99
C TYR A 15 -3.26 12.66 19.64
N LEU A 16 -3.49 11.37 19.86
CA LEU A 16 -4.72 10.68 19.49
C LEU A 16 -5.55 10.28 20.73
N ASN A 17 -5.62 11.13 21.72
CA ASN A 17 -6.53 10.95 22.84
C ASN A 17 -7.83 11.77 22.64
N ASN A 18 -8.91 11.36 23.29
CA ASN A 18 -10.21 12.00 23.18
C ASN A 18 -10.18 13.50 23.48
N ARG A 19 -9.40 13.92 24.47
CA ARG A 19 -9.30 15.32 24.89
C ARG A 19 -8.71 16.20 23.77
N ASP A 20 -7.62 15.78 23.17
CA ASP A 20 -6.97 16.56 22.13
C ASP A 20 -7.82 16.59 20.86
N ILE A 21 -8.50 15.48 20.53
CA ILE A 21 -9.45 15.43 19.43
C ILE A 21 -10.61 16.40 19.68
N LEU A 22 -11.24 16.37 20.85
CA LEU A 22 -12.33 17.28 21.23
C LEU A 22 -11.90 18.74 21.12
N LYS A 23 -10.71 19.09 21.63
CA LYS A 23 -10.16 20.44 21.51
C LYS A 23 -10.06 20.89 20.06
N GLN A 24 -9.59 20.02 19.17
CA GLN A 24 -9.47 20.35 17.74
C GLN A 24 -10.83 20.39 17.03
N ILE A 25 -11.79 19.58 17.45
CA ILE A 25 -13.18 19.68 16.97
C ILE A 25 -13.76 21.05 17.34
N HIS A 26 -13.61 21.49 18.58
CA HIS A 26 -14.09 22.81 19.03
C HIS A 26 -13.45 23.94 18.23
N LEU A 27 -12.12 23.92 18.06
CA LEU A 27 -11.42 24.94 17.26
C LEU A 27 -11.91 24.97 15.81
N SER A 28 -12.17 23.80 15.23
CA SER A 28 -12.68 23.68 13.86
C SER A 28 -14.12 24.18 13.74
N LYS A 29 -14.99 23.86 14.71
CA LYS A 29 -16.38 24.34 14.76
C LYS A 29 -16.47 25.85 14.96
N ASN A 30 -15.51 26.46 15.63
CA ASN A 30 -15.46 27.91 15.82
C ASN A 30 -15.30 28.69 14.50
N THR A 31 -14.79 28.08 13.45
CA THR A 31 -14.74 28.71 12.11
C THR A 31 -16.13 28.95 11.51
N TYR A 32 -17.16 28.40 12.15
CA TYR A 32 -18.53 28.32 11.70
C TYR A 32 -19.50 29.08 12.63
N CYS A 33 -19.00 29.76 13.63
CA CYS A 33 -19.77 30.41 14.67
C CYS A 33 -19.38 31.87 14.82
N THR A 34 -20.32 32.73 15.19
CA THR A 34 -20.06 34.10 15.61
C THR A 34 -20.16 34.20 17.12
N TYR A 35 -19.18 34.81 17.73
CA TYR A 35 -19.11 35.08 19.17
C TYR A 35 -18.92 36.56 19.42
N THR A 36 -19.52 37.06 20.52
CA THR A 36 -19.33 38.45 20.97
C THR A 36 -17.88 38.66 21.42
N ASP A 37 -17.34 37.73 22.20
CA ASP A 37 -15.94 37.67 22.55
C ASP A 37 -15.36 36.30 22.08
N PRO A 38 -14.68 36.27 20.94
CA PRO A 38 -14.15 35.02 20.40
C PRO A 38 -13.16 34.30 21.32
N VAL A 39 -12.53 35.01 22.25
CA VAL A 39 -11.55 34.41 23.17
C VAL A 39 -12.23 33.68 24.32
N ASN A 40 -13.31 34.28 24.88
CA ASN A 40 -13.94 33.78 26.09
C ASN A 40 -15.24 33.02 25.83
N ASP A 41 -15.97 33.37 24.75
CA ASP A 41 -17.33 32.84 24.49
C ASP A 41 -17.34 31.60 23.59
N HIS A 42 -16.19 31.20 23.02
CA HIS A 42 -16.11 30.03 22.15
C HIS A 42 -16.17 28.69 22.92
N GLN A 43 -15.80 28.71 24.18
CA GLN A 43 -15.85 27.53 25.05
C GLN A 43 -17.10 27.58 25.89
N TYR A 44 -17.73 26.44 26.10
CA TYR A 44 -18.90 26.32 26.96
C TYR A 44 -18.59 25.45 28.18
N ASP A 45 -19.36 25.65 29.24
CA ASP A 45 -19.19 24.93 30.51
C ASP A 45 -20.22 23.80 30.69
N ILE A 46 -21.40 23.92 30.06
CA ILE A 46 -22.46 22.91 30.08
C ILE A 46 -23.33 23.02 28.83
N ILE A 47 -23.89 21.88 28.39
CA ILE A 47 -24.88 21.83 27.31
C ILE A 47 -26.28 21.61 27.93
N LEU A 48 -27.23 22.46 27.55
CA LEU A 48 -28.61 22.37 28.04
C LEU A 48 -29.59 22.37 26.84
N PRO A 49 -30.72 21.69 26.96
CA PRO A 49 -31.72 21.66 25.89
C PRO A 49 -32.51 22.97 25.74
N THR A 50 -32.71 23.72 26.83
CA THR A 50 -33.45 24.99 26.83
C THR A 50 -32.90 25.94 27.88
N LEU A 51 -33.18 27.25 27.74
CA LEU A 51 -32.82 28.28 28.72
C LEU A 51 -33.47 28.03 30.11
N ALA A 52 -34.69 27.51 30.15
CA ALA A 52 -35.40 27.20 31.40
C ALA A 52 -34.67 26.13 32.26
N LYS A 53 -33.72 25.42 31.72
CA LYS A 53 -32.88 24.46 32.47
C LYS A 53 -31.68 25.11 33.16
N ILE A 54 -31.47 26.40 33.00
CA ILE A 54 -30.46 27.14 33.78
C ILE A 54 -31.00 27.34 35.17
N ASN A 55 -30.49 26.60 36.16
CA ASN A 55 -30.87 26.62 37.55
C ASN A 55 -29.65 26.43 38.47
N GLN A 56 -29.85 26.51 39.77
CA GLN A 56 -28.72 26.41 40.72
C GLN A 56 -27.89 25.12 40.57
N ARG A 57 -28.54 24.00 40.23
CA ARG A 57 -27.87 22.70 40.03
C ARG A 57 -26.98 22.72 38.79
N THR A 58 -27.50 23.19 37.65
CA THR A 58 -26.77 23.26 36.39
C THR A 58 -25.68 24.34 36.42
N ILE A 59 -25.88 25.45 37.15
CA ILE A 59 -24.84 26.45 37.42
C ILE A 59 -23.69 25.84 38.24
N ALA A 60 -24.04 25.07 39.30
CA ALA A 60 -23.00 24.40 40.11
C ALA A 60 -22.22 23.33 39.30
N GLU A 61 -22.87 22.67 38.36
CA GLU A 61 -22.25 21.72 37.47
C GLU A 61 -21.34 22.44 36.46
N ALA A 62 -21.79 23.53 35.84
CA ALA A 62 -21.00 24.37 34.94
C ALA A 62 -19.72 24.90 35.62
N ARG A 63 -19.83 25.35 36.88
CA ARG A 63 -18.66 25.77 37.68
C ARG A 63 -17.66 24.64 37.88
N ARG A 64 -18.11 23.42 38.17
CA ARG A 64 -17.25 22.24 38.33
C ARG A 64 -16.53 21.92 36.99
N ASN A 65 -17.28 21.89 35.90
CA ASN A 65 -16.73 21.62 34.59
C ASN A 65 -15.68 22.65 34.19
N ARG A 66 -15.90 23.94 34.51
CA ARG A 66 -14.93 25.00 34.26
C ARG A 66 -13.69 24.87 35.15
N ALA A 67 -13.85 24.56 36.41
CA ALA A 67 -12.74 24.31 37.31
C ALA A 67 -11.90 23.10 36.87
N ASP A 68 -12.55 22.04 36.41
CA ASP A 68 -11.89 20.86 35.84
C ASP A 68 -11.14 21.20 34.55
N ARG A 69 -11.68 22.11 33.74
CA ARG A 69 -10.97 22.63 32.55
C ARG A 69 -9.71 23.38 32.93
N PHE A 70 -9.80 24.32 33.88
CA PHE A 70 -8.65 25.06 34.41
C PHE A 70 -7.60 24.14 35.05
N LYS A 71 -8.02 23.13 35.81
CA LYS A 71 -7.13 22.12 36.39
C LYS A 71 -6.34 21.36 35.34
N ARG A 72 -6.96 21.08 34.17
CA ARG A 72 -6.28 20.45 33.03
C ARG A 72 -5.28 21.38 32.35
N GLU A 73 -5.47 22.68 32.46
CA GLU A 73 -4.56 23.72 31.96
C GLU A 73 -3.46 24.10 32.98
N GLY A 74 -3.46 23.40 34.15
CA GLY A 74 -2.46 23.60 35.20
C GLY A 74 -2.85 24.66 36.24
N VAL A 75 -4.08 25.20 36.17
CA VAL A 75 -4.57 26.22 37.10
C VAL A 75 -5.59 25.59 38.04
N ILE A 76 -5.37 25.64 39.34
CA ILE A 76 -6.31 25.12 40.34
C ILE A 76 -7.21 26.27 40.82
N VAL A 77 -8.49 26.18 40.52
CA VAL A 77 -9.50 27.16 40.93
C VAL A 77 -10.62 26.45 41.73
N ASP A 78 -11.01 27.03 42.85
CA ASP A 78 -12.18 26.55 43.59
C ASP A 78 -13.44 26.82 42.76
N PRO A 79 -14.28 25.80 42.46
CA PRO A 79 -15.52 25.98 41.69
C PRO A 79 -16.45 27.04 42.27
N LYS A 80 -16.47 27.21 43.60
CA LYS A 80 -17.34 28.20 44.28
C LYS A 80 -16.90 29.63 44.02
N LYS A 81 -15.66 29.88 43.67
CA LYS A 81 -15.11 31.21 43.39
C LYS A 81 -15.31 31.66 41.95
N ILE A 82 -15.81 30.81 41.08
CA ILE A 82 -16.09 31.16 39.68
C ILE A 82 -17.38 31.96 39.61
N PRO A 83 -17.35 33.20 39.10
CA PRO A 83 -18.57 34.02 38.96
C PRO A 83 -19.58 33.37 38.00
N ASN A 84 -20.86 33.61 38.23
CA ASN A 84 -21.90 33.13 37.29
C ASN A 84 -21.80 33.81 35.92
N THR A 85 -21.39 35.07 35.91
CA THR A 85 -21.21 35.88 34.69
C THR A 85 -20.15 35.34 33.75
N ASP A 86 -19.20 34.56 34.27
CA ASP A 86 -18.16 33.96 33.43
C ASP A 86 -18.61 32.66 32.76
N LEU A 87 -19.65 32.01 33.26
CA LEU A 87 -20.11 30.72 32.77
C LEU A 87 -20.79 30.87 31.42
N VAL A 88 -20.43 29.95 30.50
CA VAL A 88 -21.02 29.87 29.15
C VAL A 88 -21.88 28.62 29.05
N PHE A 89 -23.17 28.82 28.79
CA PHE A 89 -24.18 27.80 28.62
C PHE A 89 -24.43 27.58 27.12
N ARG A 90 -24.24 26.38 26.62
CA ARG A 90 -24.61 26.04 25.24
C ARG A 90 -26.03 25.50 25.24
N ILE A 91 -26.91 26.19 24.52
CA ILE A 91 -28.27 25.76 24.29
C ILE A 91 -28.38 25.18 22.91
N THR A 92 -28.78 23.91 22.79
CA THR A 92 -29.04 23.27 21.50
C THR A 92 -30.43 23.61 21.04
N CYS A 93 -30.58 24.27 19.90
CA CYS A 93 -31.87 24.61 19.36
C CYS A 93 -31.85 24.66 17.83
N TRP A 94 -33.04 24.56 17.24
CA TRP A 94 -33.23 24.53 15.79
C TRP A 94 -33.83 25.83 15.24
N ASP A 95 -34.23 26.76 16.12
CA ASP A 95 -35.08 27.92 15.80
C ASP A 95 -34.43 28.90 14.81
N HIS A 96 -33.12 28.90 14.69
CA HIS A 96 -32.41 29.82 13.81
C HIS A 96 -31.93 29.18 12.51
N ILE A 97 -32.35 27.95 12.25
CA ILE A 97 -31.95 27.23 11.04
C ILE A 97 -33.15 27.16 10.11
N PRO A 98 -32.98 27.55 8.84
CA PRO A 98 -34.00 27.31 7.84
C PRO A 98 -34.29 25.81 7.73
N MET A 99 -35.55 25.42 7.78
CA MET A 99 -35.94 24.03 7.70
C MET A 99 -36.08 23.62 6.23
N ALA A 100 -35.37 22.56 5.84
CA ALA A 100 -35.52 22.02 4.49
C ALA A 100 -36.91 21.38 4.32
N PRO A 101 -37.57 21.54 3.16
CA PRO A 101 -38.80 20.82 2.86
C PRO A 101 -38.57 19.31 2.99
N LYS A 102 -39.50 18.65 3.64
CA LYS A 102 -39.47 17.20 3.76
C LYS A 102 -39.76 16.59 2.38
N LYS A 103 -38.78 15.92 1.79
CA LYS A 103 -39.07 14.93 0.77
C LYS A 103 -39.80 13.78 1.47
N ILE A 104 -41.11 13.67 1.28
CA ILE A 104 -41.88 12.52 1.77
C ILE A 104 -41.18 11.30 1.19
N PRO A 105 -40.65 10.35 2.00
CA PRO A 105 -40.18 9.11 1.44
C PRO A 105 -41.35 8.52 0.71
N LYS A 106 -41.24 8.39 -0.63
CA LYS A 106 -42.23 7.63 -1.42
C LYS A 106 -42.40 6.35 -0.62
N SER A 107 -43.62 6.13 -0.12
CA SER A 107 -43.95 5.00 0.74
C SER A 107 -43.21 3.79 0.19
N ALA A 108 -42.74 2.93 1.11
CA ALA A 108 -42.00 1.73 0.76
C ALA A 108 -42.83 0.83 -0.15
N THR A 109 -43.07 1.28 -1.35
CA THR A 109 -43.54 0.48 -2.45
C THR A 109 -42.37 -0.36 -2.89
N LYS A 110 -42.46 -1.59 -2.42
CA LYS A 110 -41.73 -2.75 -2.85
C LYS A 110 -41.10 -2.56 -4.23
N LYS A 111 -39.79 -2.80 -4.30
CA LYS A 111 -39.06 -3.21 -5.50
C LYS A 111 -39.41 -2.45 -6.77
N LYS A 112 -38.81 -1.30 -7.00
CA LYS A 112 -38.63 -0.82 -8.37
C LYS A 112 -37.27 -1.22 -8.89
N LYS A 113 -37.31 -1.80 -10.08
CA LYS A 113 -36.24 -2.27 -10.93
C LYS A 113 -35.25 -1.16 -11.29
N ILE A 114 -34.11 -1.58 -11.73
CA ILE A 114 -32.92 -0.88 -12.24
C ILE A 114 -33.21 0.26 -13.28
N GLU A 115 -34.44 0.45 -13.68
CA GLU A 115 -34.90 1.45 -14.64
C GLU A 115 -34.94 2.90 -14.10
N ASP A 116 -34.83 3.09 -12.77
CA ASP A 116 -34.88 4.40 -12.12
C ASP A 116 -33.51 5.14 -12.03
N ILE A 117 -32.51 4.71 -12.80
CA ILE A 117 -31.16 5.31 -12.80
C ILE A 117 -30.92 6.24 -14.02
N PHE A 118 -31.82 6.23 -14.97
CA PHE A 118 -31.76 7.17 -16.11
C PHE A 118 -32.68 8.34 -15.82
N GLU A 119 -32.12 9.55 -15.82
CA GLU A 119 -32.88 10.79 -15.92
C GLU A 119 -33.71 10.74 -17.19
N LEU A 120 -35.01 10.44 -17.06
CA LEU A 120 -35.96 10.62 -18.11
C LEU A 120 -36.46 12.05 -18.00
N ASP A 121 -36.10 12.87 -18.99
CA ASP A 121 -36.85 14.10 -19.32
C ASP A 121 -38.29 13.70 -19.66
N LEU A 122 -39.17 13.77 -18.68
CA LEU A 122 -40.59 13.53 -18.90
C LEU A 122 -41.22 14.80 -19.49
N PRO A 123 -42.08 14.69 -20.51
CA PRO A 123 -42.84 15.83 -21.02
C PRO A 123 -43.72 16.45 -19.92
N GLU A 124 -43.92 17.76 -19.97
CA GLU A 124 -44.70 18.51 -18.96
C GLU A 124 -46.16 18.02 -18.79
N ASP A 125 -46.67 17.22 -19.74
CA ASP A 125 -48.04 16.70 -19.72
C ASP A 125 -48.18 15.24 -19.22
N ASP A 126 -47.11 14.68 -18.59
CA ASP A 126 -47.16 13.31 -18.07
C ASP A 126 -47.95 13.27 -16.75
N PRO A 127 -48.96 12.39 -16.60
CA PRO A 127 -49.70 12.21 -15.34
C PRO A 127 -48.82 11.83 -14.14
N LEU A 128 -47.55 11.43 -14.36
CA LEU A 128 -46.55 11.17 -13.33
C LEU A 128 -45.94 12.48 -12.77
N ALA A 129 -46.04 13.59 -13.51
CA ALA A 129 -45.58 14.89 -13.02
C ALA A 129 -46.51 15.47 -11.94
N GLU A 130 -47.79 15.18 -11.99
CA GLU A 130 -48.79 15.53 -10.96
C GLU A 130 -48.57 14.77 -9.62
N LEU A 131 -47.79 13.68 -9.62
CA LEU A 131 -47.45 12.93 -8.40
C LEU A 131 -46.21 13.48 -7.66
N LEU A 132 -45.61 14.54 -8.17
CA LEU A 132 -44.62 15.31 -7.42
C LEU A 132 -45.34 16.31 -6.51
N GLU A 133 -45.98 15.79 -5.45
CA GLU A 133 -46.54 16.62 -4.39
C GLU A 133 -45.53 17.65 -3.93
N GLU A 134 -45.97 18.89 -3.75
CA GLU A 134 -45.15 19.95 -3.17
C GLU A 134 -44.53 19.48 -1.86
N PRO A 135 -43.25 19.73 -1.63
CA PRO A 135 -42.57 19.27 -0.45
C PRO A 135 -43.20 19.93 0.80
N VAL A 136 -43.72 19.11 1.71
CA VAL A 136 -44.23 19.58 2.98
C VAL A 136 -43.06 19.93 3.92
N LEU A 137 -43.06 21.16 4.44
CA LEU A 137 -42.13 21.61 5.45
C LEU A 137 -42.39 20.89 6.78
N ASP A 138 -41.49 19.98 7.19
CA ASP A 138 -41.56 19.33 8.49
C ASP A 138 -40.22 19.48 9.24
N PRO A 139 -40.22 20.35 10.27
CA PRO A 139 -39.02 20.63 11.06
C PRO A 139 -38.41 19.39 11.73
N LYS A 140 -39.19 18.34 11.97
CA LYS A 140 -38.75 17.14 12.68
C LYS A 140 -37.86 16.21 11.86
N HIS A 141 -37.73 16.44 10.55
CA HIS A 141 -37.02 15.54 9.64
C HIS A 141 -35.72 16.08 9.07
N VAL A 142 -35.28 17.27 9.44
CA VAL A 142 -33.92 17.73 9.14
C VAL A 142 -32.95 16.94 10.01
N ARG A 143 -32.37 15.88 9.47
CA ARG A 143 -31.29 15.14 10.13
C ARG A 143 -29.99 15.92 10.01
N LEU A 144 -29.81 16.83 10.95
CA LEU A 144 -28.50 17.42 11.19
C LEU A 144 -27.81 16.55 12.23
N ASN A 145 -26.64 15.99 11.86
CA ASN A 145 -25.82 15.18 12.78
C ASN A 145 -25.16 16.04 13.86
N PHE A 146 -25.24 17.34 13.69
CA PHE A 146 -24.74 18.33 14.63
C PHE A 146 -25.87 19.32 14.97
N PRO A 147 -26.33 19.38 16.21
CA PRO A 147 -27.38 20.30 16.59
C PRO A 147 -26.87 21.73 16.54
N PRO A 148 -27.65 22.66 15.98
CA PRO A 148 -27.36 24.07 16.06
C PRO A 148 -27.41 24.53 17.50
N PHE A 149 -26.72 25.62 17.80
CA PHE A 149 -26.62 26.09 19.16
C PHE A 149 -26.54 27.60 19.26
N TYR A 150 -26.93 28.08 20.43
CA TYR A 150 -26.60 29.38 20.96
C TYR A 150 -25.72 29.27 22.19
N HIS A 151 -24.81 30.23 22.39
CA HIS A 151 -24.11 30.41 23.64
C HIS A 151 -24.73 31.56 24.40
N TYR A 152 -24.96 31.34 25.69
CA TYR A 152 -25.50 32.32 26.62
C TYR A 152 -24.58 32.49 27.83
N ARG A 153 -24.51 33.73 28.32
CA ARG A 153 -23.98 34.05 29.65
C ARG A 153 -25.10 34.59 30.51
N LEU A 154 -24.85 34.68 31.81
CA LEU A 154 -25.74 35.34 32.75
C LEU A 154 -25.20 36.73 33.05
N ASP A 155 -26.08 37.71 33.12
CA ASP A 155 -25.75 39.04 33.64
C ASP A 155 -25.69 39.06 35.18
N GLU A 156 -25.46 40.21 35.77
CA GLU A 156 -25.45 40.41 37.23
C GLU A 156 -26.82 40.09 37.86
N ASN A 157 -27.91 40.25 37.13
CA ASN A 157 -29.27 39.95 37.53
C ASN A 157 -29.64 38.46 37.32
N LYS A 158 -28.70 37.66 36.80
CA LYS A 158 -28.89 36.24 36.42
C LYS A 158 -29.80 36.06 35.20
N GLU A 159 -30.02 37.10 34.40
CA GLU A 159 -30.75 36.98 33.15
C GLU A 159 -29.82 36.47 32.05
N PRO A 160 -30.27 35.52 31.22
CA PRO A 160 -29.45 34.97 30.15
C PRO A 160 -29.40 35.89 28.93
N PHE A 161 -28.21 36.24 28.45
CA PHE A 161 -28.01 36.96 27.19
C PHE A 161 -27.14 36.17 26.24
N GLN A 162 -27.41 36.29 24.93
CA GLN A 162 -26.72 35.55 23.89
C GLN A 162 -25.34 36.14 23.61
N VAL A 163 -24.31 35.29 23.63
CA VAL A 163 -22.92 35.65 23.34
C VAL A 163 -22.33 34.87 22.15
N GLY A 164 -23.06 33.93 21.59
CA GLY A 164 -22.63 33.19 20.42
C GLY A 164 -23.75 32.49 19.69
N LYS A 165 -23.52 32.23 18.40
CA LYS A 165 -24.50 31.57 17.53
C LYS A 165 -23.76 30.74 16.46
N SER A 166 -24.21 29.52 16.20
CA SER A 166 -23.83 28.73 15.05
C SER A 166 -24.49 29.26 13.77
N HIS A 167 -23.78 29.17 12.64
CA HIS A 167 -24.31 29.62 11.36
C HIS A 167 -24.54 28.46 10.40
N TRP A 168 -25.38 28.73 9.40
CA TRP A 168 -25.64 27.92 8.24
C TRP A 168 -25.35 28.72 7.00
N ILE A 169 -24.70 28.08 6.02
CA ILE A 169 -24.45 28.65 4.70
C ILE A 169 -25.39 27.90 3.76
N GLY A 170 -26.20 28.64 3.03
CA GLY A 170 -27.12 28.10 2.07
C GLY A 170 -28.45 28.82 2.06
N ASP A 171 -29.14 28.67 0.97
CA ASP A 171 -30.47 29.19 0.75
C ASP A 171 -31.44 28.02 0.62
N PHE A 172 -32.53 28.14 1.33
CA PHE A 172 -33.59 27.16 1.34
C PHE A 172 -34.35 27.08 0.00
N GLU A 173 -34.52 28.23 -0.67
CA GLU A 173 -35.28 28.32 -1.91
C GLU A 173 -34.47 27.75 -3.09
N SER A 174 -33.14 27.92 -3.10
CA SER A 174 -32.28 27.36 -4.14
C SER A 174 -31.97 25.86 -3.95
N GLY A 175 -32.31 25.30 -2.78
CA GLY A 175 -31.96 23.93 -2.43
C GLY A 175 -30.47 23.68 -2.15
N GLU A 176 -29.63 24.69 -2.28
CA GLU A 176 -28.19 24.65 -1.96
C GLU A 176 -27.98 24.87 -0.47
N PHE A 177 -28.31 23.85 0.30
CA PHE A 177 -28.11 23.88 1.75
C PHE A 177 -26.76 23.27 2.09
N SER A 178 -25.77 24.11 2.41
CA SER A 178 -24.47 23.62 2.86
C SER A 178 -24.57 22.98 4.24
N LYS A 179 -24.19 21.72 4.32
CA LYS A 179 -24.04 20.99 5.60
C LYS A 179 -22.69 21.25 6.25
N ASP A 180 -22.02 22.33 5.90
CA ASP A 180 -20.72 22.68 6.44
C ASP A 180 -20.84 22.97 7.93
N HIS A 181 -20.04 22.24 8.70
CA HIS A 181 -19.95 22.36 10.15
C HIS A 181 -18.67 23.06 10.61
N GLY A 182 -18.08 23.85 9.73
CA GLY A 182 -16.79 24.51 9.88
C GLY A 182 -15.65 23.82 9.11
N ASN A 183 -14.47 24.38 9.22
CA ASN A 183 -13.27 23.87 8.54
C ASN A 183 -12.38 23.11 9.53
N ALA A 184 -11.99 21.89 9.17
CA ALA A 184 -11.05 21.14 9.98
C ALA A 184 -9.70 21.87 10.09
N THR A 185 -9.22 22.09 11.31
CA THR A 185 -7.89 22.64 11.53
C THR A 185 -6.83 21.71 10.94
N ARG A 186 -5.66 22.26 10.57
CA ARG A 186 -4.52 21.44 10.10
C ARG A 186 -4.18 20.31 11.08
N THR A 187 -4.27 20.58 12.37
CA THR A 187 -4.01 19.58 13.43
C THR A 187 -5.06 18.48 13.41
N LEU A 188 -6.34 18.81 13.29
CA LEU A 188 -7.43 17.83 13.20
C LEU A 188 -7.30 16.98 11.92
N ALA A 189 -7.00 17.58 10.80
CA ALA A 189 -6.74 16.87 9.55
C ALA A 189 -5.56 15.88 9.70
N THR A 190 -4.47 16.29 10.37
CA THR A 190 -3.35 15.40 10.69
C THR A 190 -3.77 14.26 11.63
N MET A 191 -4.67 14.51 12.58
CA MET A 191 -5.22 13.46 13.43
C MET A 191 -6.06 12.46 12.63
N TYR A 192 -6.87 12.91 11.69
CA TYR A 192 -7.62 12.03 10.77
C TYR A 192 -6.68 11.13 9.96
N MET A 193 -5.63 11.70 9.38
CA MET A 193 -4.63 10.93 8.64
C MET A 193 -4.00 9.83 9.50
N LYS A 194 -3.54 10.19 10.71
CA LYS A 194 -2.93 9.24 11.65
C LYS A 194 -3.92 8.17 12.13
N LEU A 195 -5.19 8.51 12.31
CA LEU A 195 -6.22 7.54 12.66
C LEU A 195 -6.44 6.55 11.52
N CYS A 196 -6.58 7.02 10.29
CA CYS A 196 -6.73 6.17 9.12
C CYS A 196 -5.51 5.24 8.94
N GLU A 197 -4.29 5.76 9.06
CA GLU A 197 -3.05 4.97 9.01
C GLU A 197 -3.02 3.88 10.07
N ARG A 198 -3.24 4.26 11.33
CA ARG A 198 -3.24 3.33 12.45
C ARG A 198 -4.32 2.26 12.34
N TYR A 199 -5.47 2.63 11.77
CA TYR A 199 -6.58 1.70 11.60
C TYR A 199 -6.35 0.74 10.45
N ALA A 200 -5.78 1.22 9.35
CA ALA A 200 -5.41 0.40 8.20
C ALA A 200 -4.36 -0.67 8.54
N THR A 201 -3.57 -0.46 9.59
CA THR A 201 -2.58 -1.44 10.06
C THR A 201 -3.15 -2.53 10.99
N ARG A 202 -4.44 -2.52 11.35
CA ARG A 202 -5.05 -3.57 12.18
C ARG A 202 -5.20 -4.89 11.42
N SER A 203 -5.19 -6.01 12.16
CA SER A 203 -5.17 -7.37 11.61
C SER A 203 -6.29 -7.70 10.61
N ASN A 204 -7.48 -7.14 10.80
CA ASN A 204 -8.63 -7.40 9.94
C ASN A 204 -8.51 -6.77 8.52
N TRP A 205 -7.59 -5.81 8.35
CA TRP A 205 -7.35 -5.10 7.11
C TRP A 205 -5.99 -5.45 6.50
N ARG A 206 -5.26 -6.37 7.14
CA ARG A 206 -3.94 -6.88 6.72
C ARG A 206 -4.17 -8.03 5.76
N GLY A 207 -4.01 -7.79 4.48
CA GLY A 207 -4.39 -8.85 3.56
C GLY A 207 -3.31 -9.31 2.59
N TYR A 208 -2.18 -8.62 2.43
CA TYR A 208 -1.39 -8.78 1.22
C TYR A 208 0.11 -8.86 1.49
N CYS A 209 0.52 -9.81 2.33
CA CYS A 209 1.90 -9.90 2.78
C CYS A 209 2.62 -11.11 2.22
N VAL A 210 3.94 -10.99 2.13
CA VAL A 210 4.88 -12.05 1.83
C VAL A 210 5.67 -12.43 3.09
N ASP A 211 6.30 -13.59 3.08
CA ASP A 211 7.14 -14.08 4.18
C ASP A 211 8.49 -13.36 4.26
N THR A 212 9.28 -13.68 5.29
CA THR A 212 10.59 -13.07 5.56
C THR A 212 11.70 -13.51 4.61
N GLU A 213 11.54 -14.64 3.91
CA GLU A 213 12.52 -15.12 2.92
C GLU A 213 12.35 -14.42 1.56
N THR A 214 11.24 -13.72 1.36
CA THR A 214 10.99 -12.96 0.15
C THR A 214 11.81 -11.67 0.15
N GLU A 215 12.49 -11.39 -0.95
CA GLU A 215 13.26 -10.19 -1.22
C GLU A 215 12.59 -9.37 -2.33
N ALA A 216 12.79 -8.06 -2.31
CA ALA A 216 12.33 -7.14 -3.36
C ALA A 216 13.52 -6.54 -4.10
N LEU A 217 13.37 -6.28 -5.41
CA LEU A 217 14.41 -5.61 -6.20
C LEU A 217 14.29 -4.10 -6.07
N THR A 218 15.31 -3.49 -5.49
CA THR A 218 15.46 -2.03 -5.34
C THR A 218 16.62 -1.50 -6.17
N GLN A 219 16.79 -0.18 -6.24
CA GLN A 219 17.97 0.43 -6.84
C GLN A 219 19.27 0.15 -6.06
N ARG A 220 19.18 -0.39 -4.85
CA ARG A 220 20.33 -0.89 -4.07
C ARG A 220 20.59 -2.39 -4.25
N GLY A 221 19.76 -3.09 -5.06
CA GLY A 221 19.81 -4.54 -5.26
C GLY A 221 18.65 -5.27 -4.58
N TRP A 222 18.81 -6.58 -4.37
CA TRP A 222 17.81 -7.40 -3.68
C TRP A 222 17.85 -7.17 -2.17
N LEU A 223 16.73 -6.76 -1.61
CA LEU A 223 16.60 -6.44 -0.18
C LEU A 223 15.44 -7.19 0.46
N GLY A 224 15.70 -7.78 1.61
CA GLY A 224 14.68 -8.41 2.44
C GLY A 224 14.06 -7.46 3.47
N ILE A 225 13.11 -7.98 4.25
CA ILE A 225 12.31 -7.25 5.25
C ILE A 225 13.10 -6.32 6.20
N ASN A 226 14.33 -6.72 6.57
CA ASN A 226 15.14 -5.97 7.53
C ASN A 226 16.06 -4.92 6.89
N GLN A 227 16.23 -4.94 5.58
CA GLN A 227 17.18 -4.11 4.83
C GLN A 227 16.49 -3.00 4.04
N ILE A 228 15.25 -3.24 3.60
CA ILE A 228 14.47 -2.29 2.81
C ILE A 228 13.92 -1.17 3.69
N THR A 229 13.91 0.06 3.19
CA THR A 229 13.43 1.26 3.88
C THR A 229 12.42 2.02 3.02
N ASP A 230 11.68 2.95 3.61
CA ASP A 230 10.69 3.76 2.89
C ASP A 230 11.36 4.73 1.88
N ASP A 231 12.67 5.01 2.05
CA ASP A 231 13.44 5.84 1.12
C ASP A 231 13.89 5.08 -0.15
N ASP A 232 13.70 3.75 -0.18
CA ASP A 232 14.10 2.94 -1.33
C ASP A 232 13.16 3.13 -2.51
N THR A 233 13.75 3.05 -3.70
CA THR A 233 13.00 2.91 -4.95
C THR A 233 12.97 1.44 -5.36
N ILE A 234 11.78 0.90 -5.51
CA ILE A 234 11.52 -0.53 -5.77
C ILE A 234 11.08 -0.75 -7.22
N LEU A 235 11.44 -1.90 -7.77
CA LEU A 235 10.99 -2.27 -9.10
C LEU A 235 9.57 -2.83 -9.05
N SER A 236 8.65 -2.17 -9.76
CA SER A 236 7.22 -2.48 -9.87
C SER A 236 6.84 -2.89 -11.28
N TYR A 237 5.60 -3.33 -11.46
CA TYR A 237 5.03 -3.70 -12.75
C TYR A 237 3.80 -2.84 -13.05
N SER A 238 3.79 -2.20 -14.20
CA SER A 238 2.66 -1.43 -14.70
C SER A 238 2.55 -1.55 -16.21
N ASN A 239 1.34 -1.77 -16.72
CA ASN A 239 1.06 -1.78 -18.15
C ASN A 239 2.06 -2.62 -18.98
N LYS A 240 2.33 -3.85 -18.54
CA LYS A 240 3.26 -4.81 -19.15
C LYS A 240 4.75 -4.46 -19.00
N ASN A 241 5.10 -3.31 -18.45
CA ASN A 241 6.47 -2.85 -18.28
C ASN A 241 6.91 -2.94 -16.81
N LEU A 242 8.19 -3.18 -16.60
CA LEU A 242 8.84 -2.95 -15.33
C LEU A 242 9.14 -1.45 -15.19
N THR A 243 8.87 -0.88 -14.03
CA THR A 243 9.08 0.54 -13.75
C THR A 243 9.54 0.74 -12.30
N TRP A 244 10.39 1.72 -12.09
CA TRP A 244 10.81 2.11 -10.75
C TRP A 244 9.70 2.93 -10.08
N SER A 245 9.42 2.62 -8.83
CA SER A 245 8.41 3.28 -8.00
C SER A 245 8.98 3.60 -6.62
N ALA A 246 8.67 4.76 -6.10
CA ALA A 246 8.93 5.04 -4.70
C ALA A 246 8.09 4.12 -3.81
N ILE A 247 8.61 3.79 -2.65
CA ILE A 247 7.87 3.09 -1.61
C ILE A 247 7.10 4.14 -0.81
N LYS A 248 5.80 3.97 -0.70
CA LYS A 248 4.92 4.86 0.07
C LYS A 248 4.93 4.50 1.56
N SER A 249 4.93 3.22 1.85
CA SER A 249 5.03 2.67 3.19
C SER A 249 5.46 1.21 3.13
N ILE A 250 6.01 0.69 4.24
CA ILE A 250 6.32 -0.73 4.36
C ILE A 250 5.59 -1.28 5.58
N TYR A 251 4.65 -2.19 5.32
CA TYR A 251 4.06 -2.96 6.39
C TYR A 251 5.01 -4.05 6.87
N ARG A 252 5.18 -4.18 8.18
CA ARG A 252 5.88 -5.27 8.84
C ARG A 252 5.09 -5.68 10.08
N GLY A 253 4.82 -6.96 10.25
CA GLY A 253 4.05 -7.44 11.40
C GLY A 253 4.14 -8.94 11.61
N ASP A 254 3.69 -9.38 12.77
CA ASP A 254 3.59 -10.79 13.09
C ASP A 254 2.30 -11.35 12.49
N TYR A 255 2.37 -12.57 12.00
CA TYR A 255 1.26 -13.31 11.41
C TYR A 255 1.26 -14.74 11.95
N ASN A 256 0.11 -15.18 12.38
CA ASN A 256 -0.13 -16.56 12.78
C ASN A 256 -1.39 -17.06 12.08
N GLY A 257 -1.22 -17.97 11.13
CA GLY A 257 -2.34 -18.48 10.33
C GLY A 257 -1.87 -19.24 9.09
N PRO A 258 -2.80 -19.69 8.24
CA PRO A 258 -2.45 -20.35 6.99
C PRO A 258 -1.89 -19.34 5.99
N MET A 259 -0.86 -19.73 5.24
CA MET A 259 -0.35 -18.99 4.08
C MET A 259 -0.41 -19.88 2.83
N HIS A 260 -0.65 -19.30 1.68
CA HIS A 260 -0.61 -19.99 0.40
C HIS A 260 0.82 -20.16 -0.08
N TYR A 261 1.22 -21.40 -0.33
CA TYR A 261 2.53 -21.74 -0.87
C TYR A 261 2.43 -22.07 -2.35
N ILE A 262 2.88 -21.16 -3.20
CA ILE A 262 2.90 -21.33 -4.66
C ILE A 262 4.32 -21.67 -5.08
N THR A 263 4.56 -22.91 -5.47
CA THR A 263 5.85 -23.30 -6.01
C THR A 263 5.70 -23.97 -7.36
N SER A 264 6.57 -23.58 -8.28
CA SER A 264 6.69 -24.18 -9.59
C SER A 264 8.12 -23.99 -10.12
N ARG A 265 8.36 -24.39 -11.34
CA ARG A 265 9.64 -24.11 -12.00
C ARG A 265 9.96 -22.63 -12.11
N SER A 266 8.95 -21.77 -12.18
CA SER A 266 9.10 -20.33 -12.46
C SER A 266 8.80 -19.43 -11.27
N ILE A 267 8.11 -19.88 -10.24
CA ILE A 267 7.72 -19.09 -9.08
C ILE A 267 7.96 -19.86 -7.79
N ASP A 268 8.28 -19.16 -6.74
CA ASP A 268 8.30 -19.63 -5.37
C ASP A 268 7.80 -18.49 -4.51
N SER A 269 6.64 -18.65 -3.90
CA SER A 269 5.96 -17.55 -3.21
C SER A 269 5.18 -18.11 -2.03
N LEU A 270 5.40 -17.54 -0.86
CA LEU A 270 4.66 -17.82 0.35
C LEU A 270 3.94 -16.54 0.79
N ILE A 271 2.62 -16.55 0.67
CA ILE A 271 1.78 -15.34 0.72
C ILE A 271 0.55 -15.56 1.58
N THR A 272 0.06 -14.48 2.18
CA THR A 272 -1.18 -14.50 2.97
C THR A 272 -2.41 -14.76 2.09
N PRO A 273 -3.53 -15.28 2.66
CA PRO A 273 -4.71 -15.71 1.88
C PRO A 273 -5.29 -14.67 0.92
N ASN A 274 -5.30 -13.42 1.32
CA ASN A 274 -5.89 -12.34 0.50
C ASN A 274 -4.89 -11.74 -0.49
N HIS A 275 -3.67 -12.28 -0.56
CA HIS A 275 -2.61 -11.71 -1.38
C HIS A 275 -2.98 -11.74 -2.86
N LYS A 276 -2.61 -10.66 -3.59
CA LYS A 276 -2.91 -10.54 -5.02
C LYS A 276 -1.75 -11.01 -5.88
N LEU A 277 -2.09 -11.79 -6.88
CA LEU A 277 -1.19 -12.17 -7.95
C LEU A 277 -1.40 -11.24 -9.15
N VAL A 278 -0.30 -10.92 -9.84
CA VAL A 278 -0.35 -10.17 -11.09
C VAL A 278 -0.76 -11.13 -12.20
N THR A 279 -1.96 -10.96 -12.75
CA THR A 279 -2.50 -11.81 -13.82
C THR A 279 -2.73 -11.03 -15.10
N ALA A 280 -2.99 -11.74 -16.20
CA ALA A 280 -3.32 -11.11 -17.48
C ALA A 280 -4.59 -10.26 -17.43
N ARG A 281 -5.51 -10.52 -16.50
CA ARG A 281 -6.72 -9.75 -16.24
C ARG A 281 -6.59 -8.71 -15.13
N GLY A 282 -5.38 -8.47 -14.65
CA GLY A 282 -5.07 -7.52 -13.56
C GLY A 282 -4.66 -8.20 -12.26
N LEU A 283 -4.72 -7.45 -11.16
CA LEU A 283 -4.43 -7.93 -9.83
C LEU A 283 -5.60 -8.78 -9.31
N VAL A 284 -5.33 -10.02 -8.94
CA VAL A 284 -6.35 -10.99 -8.50
C VAL A 284 -5.92 -11.64 -7.20
N GLU A 285 -6.80 -11.67 -6.21
CA GLU A 285 -6.55 -12.38 -4.95
C GLU A 285 -6.28 -13.86 -5.21
N VAL A 286 -5.32 -14.43 -4.48
CA VAL A 286 -4.87 -15.80 -4.71
C VAL A 286 -6.01 -16.81 -4.62
N GLU A 287 -6.96 -16.59 -3.73
CA GLU A 287 -8.15 -17.46 -3.58
C GLU A 287 -9.15 -17.35 -4.74
N LEU A 288 -9.07 -16.27 -5.53
CA LEU A 288 -9.95 -15.99 -6.66
C LEU A 288 -9.29 -16.27 -8.02
N VAL A 289 -8.05 -16.75 -8.02
CA VAL A 289 -7.34 -17.12 -9.25
C VAL A 289 -7.94 -18.38 -9.83
N LYS A 290 -8.30 -18.33 -11.11
CA LYS A 290 -8.89 -19.44 -11.86
C LYS A 290 -7.81 -20.29 -12.54
N GLN A 291 -8.14 -21.52 -12.85
CA GLN A 291 -7.27 -22.42 -13.63
C GLN A 291 -6.90 -21.84 -15.00
N SER A 292 -7.80 -21.05 -15.59
CA SER A 292 -7.58 -20.35 -16.86
C SER A 292 -6.73 -19.08 -16.76
N ASP A 293 -6.47 -18.58 -15.54
CA ASP A 293 -5.70 -17.36 -15.35
C ASP A 293 -4.23 -17.57 -15.69
N GLN A 294 -3.66 -16.57 -16.34
CA GLN A 294 -2.25 -16.49 -16.61
C GLN A 294 -1.59 -15.56 -15.59
N VAL A 295 -0.77 -16.12 -14.70
CA VAL A 295 0.03 -15.32 -13.77
C VAL A 295 1.24 -14.78 -14.50
N ILE A 296 1.40 -13.47 -14.49
CA ILE A 296 2.53 -12.78 -15.10
C ILE A 296 3.70 -12.86 -14.11
N VAL A 297 4.84 -13.43 -14.54
CA VAL A 297 6.02 -13.58 -13.69
C VAL A 297 7.16 -12.68 -14.10
N MET A 298 7.05 -11.95 -15.23
CA MET A 298 8.03 -10.98 -15.70
C MET A 298 7.36 -9.96 -16.64
N GLY A 299 7.77 -8.70 -16.53
CA GLY A 299 7.40 -7.63 -17.45
C GLY A 299 8.44 -7.35 -18.52
N ASN A 300 8.17 -6.40 -19.40
CA ASN A 300 9.18 -5.87 -20.32
C ASN A 300 10.29 -5.15 -19.54
N ALA A 301 11.43 -4.92 -20.21
CA ALA A 301 12.56 -4.22 -19.61
C ALA A 301 12.14 -2.86 -19.01
N VAL A 302 12.74 -2.51 -17.88
CA VAL A 302 12.64 -1.19 -17.30
C VAL A 302 13.26 -0.15 -18.23
N SER A 303 12.69 1.05 -18.27
CA SER A 303 13.27 2.18 -19.02
C SER A 303 14.75 2.35 -18.67
N ALA A 304 15.58 2.41 -19.68
CA ALA A 304 17.00 2.60 -19.57
C ALA A 304 17.39 3.99 -20.09
N PRO A 305 18.54 4.55 -19.68
CA PRO A 305 19.09 5.75 -20.30
C PRO A 305 19.20 5.59 -21.81
N THR A 306 18.90 6.63 -22.56
CA THR A 306 19.07 6.68 -24.03
C THR A 306 20.50 7.06 -24.40
N GLU A 307 21.15 7.87 -23.57
CA GLU A 307 22.51 8.32 -23.76
C GLU A 307 23.51 7.38 -23.08
N LYS A 308 24.61 7.10 -23.78
CA LYS A 308 25.69 6.26 -23.27
C LYS A 308 26.63 7.11 -22.41
N THR A 309 26.59 6.95 -21.12
CA THR A 309 27.56 7.55 -20.18
C THR A 309 28.83 6.74 -20.07
N VAL A 310 28.80 5.49 -20.53
CA VAL A 310 29.92 4.52 -20.57
C VAL A 310 30.05 4.01 -21.98
N THR A 311 31.29 3.77 -22.45
CA THR A 311 31.51 3.22 -23.80
C THR A 311 31.17 1.74 -23.86
N ASP A 312 30.73 1.25 -25.02
CA ASP A 312 30.46 -0.18 -25.23
C ASP A 312 31.68 -1.06 -24.97
N SER A 313 32.86 -0.57 -25.35
CA SER A 313 34.12 -1.29 -25.06
C SER A 313 34.37 -1.45 -23.56
N PHE A 314 34.00 -0.46 -22.74
CA PHE A 314 34.12 -0.59 -21.27
C PHE A 314 33.09 -1.57 -20.71
N VAL A 315 31.85 -1.53 -21.22
CA VAL A 315 30.80 -2.46 -20.81
C VAL A 315 31.18 -3.91 -21.14
N GLU A 316 31.71 -4.14 -22.33
CA GLU A 316 32.19 -5.46 -22.74
C GLU A 316 33.39 -5.90 -21.88
N LEU A 317 34.36 -5.01 -21.65
CA LEU A 317 35.49 -5.27 -20.77
C LEU A 317 35.05 -5.60 -19.35
N ALA A 318 34.06 -4.89 -18.80
CA ALA A 318 33.49 -5.20 -17.49
C ALA A 318 32.94 -6.63 -17.44
N GLY A 319 32.21 -7.07 -18.46
CA GLY A 319 31.75 -8.46 -18.56
C GLY A 319 32.89 -9.47 -18.50
N TRP A 320 33.97 -9.24 -19.26
CA TRP A 320 35.17 -10.10 -19.22
C TRP A 320 35.90 -10.08 -17.89
N ILE A 321 35.96 -8.92 -17.23
CA ILE A 321 36.57 -8.81 -15.90
C ILE A 321 35.76 -9.58 -14.86
N MET A 322 34.43 -9.47 -14.89
CA MET A 322 33.56 -10.16 -13.95
C MET A 322 33.64 -11.68 -14.05
N THR A 323 33.90 -12.21 -15.25
CA THR A 323 34.03 -13.66 -15.48
C THR A 323 35.48 -14.13 -15.36
N GLU A 324 36.33 -13.68 -16.23
CA GLU A 324 37.71 -14.15 -16.44
C GLU A 324 38.75 -13.35 -15.65
N GLY A 325 38.32 -12.30 -14.93
CA GLY A 325 39.21 -11.40 -14.20
C GLY A 325 39.73 -12.00 -12.90
N ASN A 326 40.99 -11.73 -12.60
CA ASN A 326 41.60 -11.98 -11.29
C ASN A 326 41.93 -10.66 -10.61
N TYR A 327 41.28 -10.39 -9.53
CA TYR A 327 41.48 -9.21 -8.70
C TYR A 327 42.57 -9.45 -7.68
N GLN A 328 43.53 -8.54 -7.64
CA GLN A 328 44.59 -8.53 -6.64
C GLN A 328 44.58 -7.19 -5.87
N PRO A 329 43.64 -6.96 -4.93
CA PRO A 329 43.45 -5.67 -4.30
C PRO A 329 44.69 -5.15 -3.56
N LYS A 330 45.44 -6.04 -2.89
CA LYS A 330 46.68 -5.67 -2.19
C LYS A 330 47.78 -5.15 -3.15
N LYS A 331 47.79 -5.58 -4.38
CA LYS A 331 48.74 -5.15 -5.43
C LYS A 331 48.16 -4.06 -6.33
N GLN A 332 46.87 -3.75 -6.19
CA GLN A 332 46.09 -2.88 -7.08
C GLN A 332 46.25 -3.28 -8.56
N LEU A 333 46.09 -4.56 -8.85
CA LEU A 333 46.22 -5.13 -10.18
C LEU A 333 45.03 -6.00 -10.54
N VAL A 334 44.63 -5.90 -11.81
CA VAL A 334 43.62 -6.75 -12.46
C VAL A 334 44.31 -7.49 -13.62
N THR A 335 44.09 -8.80 -13.65
CA THR A 335 44.56 -9.66 -14.77
C THR A 335 43.38 -10.40 -15.35
N ILE A 336 43.23 -10.44 -16.65
CA ILE A 336 42.20 -11.21 -17.34
C ILE A 336 42.85 -12.42 -17.99
N TYR A 337 42.27 -13.60 -17.77
CA TYR A 337 42.75 -14.85 -18.36
C TYR A 337 41.76 -15.34 -19.42
N GLN A 338 42.25 -15.73 -20.60
CA GLN A 338 41.38 -16.30 -21.63
C GLN A 338 42.18 -17.24 -22.53
N ASN A 339 41.52 -18.25 -23.07
CA ASN A 339 42.11 -19.07 -24.11
C ASN A 339 42.36 -18.26 -25.40
N PRO A 340 43.45 -18.54 -26.14
CA PRO A 340 43.66 -17.93 -27.46
C PRO A 340 42.46 -18.13 -28.38
N GLY A 341 42.08 -17.10 -29.14
CA GLY A 341 40.98 -17.12 -30.09
C GLY A 341 40.05 -15.90 -29.97
N VAL A 342 38.88 -15.97 -30.56
CA VAL A 342 37.96 -14.84 -30.76
C VAL A 342 37.66 -14.08 -29.44
N LYS A 343 37.52 -14.77 -28.32
CA LYS A 343 37.26 -14.13 -27.02
C LYS A 343 38.46 -13.30 -26.56
N ALA A 344 39.70 -13.82 -26.71
CA ALA A 344 40.91 -13.09 -26.39
C ALA A 344 41.08 -11.86 -27.29
N ASP A 345 40.74 -11.97 -28.58
CA ASP A 345 40.78 -10.85 -29.52
C ASP A 345 39.78 -9.75 -29.15
N ARG A 346 38.61 -10.13 -28.70
CA ARG A 346 37.61 -9.18 -28.17
C ARG A 346 38.13 -8.43 -26.93
N ILE A 347 38.75 -9.13 -25.98
CA ILE A 347 39.38 -8.51 -24.80
C ILE A 347 40.45 -7.52 -25.21
N ARG A 348 41.37 -7.94 -26.11
CA ARG A 348 42.47 -7.11 -26.64
C ARG A 348 41.91 -5.85 -27.31
N LYS A 349 40.88 -6.01 -28.15
CA LYS A 349 40.20 -4.90 -28.80
C LYS A 349 39.62 -3.91 -27.78
N CYS A 350 38.93 -4.38 -26.76
CA CYS A 350 38.38 -3.51 -25.70
C CYS A 350 39.46 -2.71 -24.99
N LEU A 351 40.55 -3.39 -24.56
CA LEU A 351 41.69 -2.76 -23.88
C LEU A 351 42.34 -1.69 -24.73
N THR A 352 42.59 -2.01 -26.05
CA THR A 352 43.19 -1.07 -27.00
C THR A 352 42.28 0.13 -27.27
N THR A 353 40.98 -0.09 -27.49
CA THR A 353 40.00 0.99 -27.75
C THR A 353 39.87 1.94 -26.57
N LEU A 354 39.99 1.43 -25.34
CA LEU A 354 39.97 2.21 -24.11
C LEU A 354 41.29 2.91 -23.79
N GLY A 355 42.36 2.63 -24.57
CA GLY A 355 43.68 3.16 -24.28
C GLY A 355 44.33 2.60 -23.02
N PHE A 356 43.82 1.49 -22.48
CA PHE A 356 44.37 0.85 -21.30
C PHE A 356 45.71 0.17 -21.63
N LYS A 357 46.76 0.53 -20.90
CA LYS A 357 48.05 -0.13 -21.00
C LYS A 357 47.99 -1.49 -20.32
N PHE A 358 48.41 -2.52 -21.02
CA PHE A 358 48.48 -3.91 -20.54
C PHE A 358 49.68 -4.65 -21.11
N SER A 359 50.06 -5.72 -20.43
CA SER A 359 51.00 -6.70 -20.97
C SER A 359 50.27 -8.00 -21.25
N GLU A 360 50.56 -8.62 -22.36
CA GLU A 360 50.01 -9.91 -22.78
C GLU A 360 51.09 -10.97 -22.72
N ALA A 361 50.77 -12.10 -22.08
CA ALA A 361 51.68 -13.23 -22.00
C ALA A 361 50.92 -14.55 -22.14
N LEU A 362 51.51 -15.50 -22.87
CA LEU A 362 51.00 -16.86 -22.95
C LEU A 362 51.53 -17.67 -21.77
N GLN A 363 50.63 -18.09 -20.88
CA GLN A 363 50.96 -18.94 -19.73
C GLN A 363 50.31 -20.31 -19.92
N LYS A 364 51.16 -21.32 -20.20
CA LYS A 364 50.72 -22.68 -20.55
C LYS A 364 49.80 -22.66 -21.78
N LYS A 365 48.50 -22.74 -21.61
CA LYS A 365 47.49 -22.73 -22.68
C LYS A 365 46.67 -21.45 -22.73
N ASN A 366 46.76 -20.59 -21.70
CA ASN A 366 45.93 -19.41 -21.56
C ASN A 366 46.73 -18.13 -21.79
N LEU A 367 46.13 -17.16 -22.46
CA LEU A 367 46.61 -15.78 -22.48
C LEU A 367 46.28 -15.08 -21.19
N SER A 368 47.21 -14.30 -20.66
CA SER A 368 47.01 -13.40 -19.54
C SER A 368 47.17 -11.96 -19.98
N PHE A 369 46.18 -11.13 -19.73
CA PHE A 369 46.18 -9.68 -19.95
C PHE A 369 46.35 -9.00 -18.60
N LEU A 370 47.58 -8.62 -18.28
CA LEU A 370 47.88 -7.91 -17.02
C LEU A 370 47.73 -6.41 -17.30
N LEU A 371 46.74 -5.79 -16.67
CA LEU A 371 46.49 -4.36 -16.78
C LEU A 371 47.55 -3.57 -15.96
N SER A 372 48.00 -2.45 -16.52
CA SER A 372 48.83 -1.51 -15.78
C SER A 372 48.12 -1.00 -14.52
N ARG A 373 48.89 -0.52 -13.51
CA ARG A 373 48.29 0.03 -12.28
C ARG A 373 47.28 1.15 -12.53
N PRO A 374 47.55 2.15 -13.41
CA PRO A 374 46.54 3.17 -13.73
C PRO A 374 45.26 2.56 -14.29
N ALA A 375 45.34 1.64 -15.25
CA ALA A 375 44.18 0.96 -15.83
C ALA A 375 43.40 0.13 -14.77
N SER A 376 44.15 -0.61 -13.92
CA SER A 376 43.55 -1.37 -12.82
C SER A 376 42.84 -0.45 -11.82
N ASN A 377 43.41 0.71 -11.49
CA ASN A 377 42.80 1.68 -10.57
C ASN A 377 41.49 2.27 -11.14
N GLU A 378 41.38 2.50 -12.44
CA GLU A 378 40.12 2.90 -13.06
C GLU A 378 39.04 1.81 -12.89
N ILE A 379 39.40 0.55 -12.99
CA ILE A 379 38.50 -0.57 -12.74
C ILE A 379 38.07 -0.61 -11.26
N PHE A 380 39.05 -0.49 -10.32
CA PHE A 380 38.75 -0.50 -8.89
C PHE A 380 37.86 0.66 -8.41
N LYS A 381 37.91 1.82 -9.07
CA LYS A 381 37.01 2.94 -8.79
C LYS A 381 35.55 2.59 -9.06
N ILE A 382 35.28 1.84 -10.11
CA ILE A 382 33.91 1.49 -10.53
C ILE A 382 33.46 0.18 -9.87
N PHE A 383 34.37 -0.78 -9.76
CA PHE A 383 34.16 -2.09 -9.18
C PHE A 383 35.20 -2.35 -8.07
N PRO A 384 34.93 -1.90 -6.82
CA PRO A 384 35.84 -2.13 -5.69
C PRO A 384 36.09 -3.61 -5.38
N THR A 385 35.11 -4.44 -5.68
CA THR A 385 35.17 -5.91 -5.63
C THR A 385 34.94 -6.49 -7.03
N LYS A 386 35.15 -7.80 -7.21
CA LYS A 386 34.85 -8.48 -8.48
C LYS A 386 33.32 -8.71 -8.62
N ASN A 387 32.54 -7.69 -8.37
CA ASN A 387 31.08 -7.72 -8.51
C ASN A 387 30.59 -6.49 -9.30
N LEU A 388 29.52 -6.68 -10.07
CA LEU A 388 28.79 -5.56 -10.63
C LEU A 388 28.20 -4.71 -9.48
N THR A 389 27.92 -3.45 -9.75
CA THR A 389 27.22 -2.58 -8.83
C THR A 389 25.91 -2.11 -9.44
N MET A 390 24.90 -1.87 -8.62
CA MET A 390 23.62 -1.32 -9.11
C MET A 390 23.83 0.04 -9.80
N ASP A 391 24.71 0.89 -9.26
CA ASP A 391 25.07 2.18 -9.86
C ASP A 391 25.58 2.03 -11.31
N PHE A 392 26.39 1.02 -11.56
CA PHE A 392 26.86 0.73 -12.93
C PHE A 392 25.72 0.22 -13.81
N ILE A 393 24.92 -0.75 -13.34
CA ILE A 393 23.82 -1.35 -14.10
C ILE A 393 22.76 -0.32 -14.48
N LEU A 394 22.44 0.61 -13.57
CA LEU A 394 21.42 1.64 -13.78
C LEU A 394 21.82 2.66 -14.87
N LYS A 395 23.12 2.89 -15.07
CA LYS A 395 23.66 3.81 -16.08
C LYS A 395 23.68 3.24 -17.51
N LEU A 396 23.48 1.93 -17.66
CA LEU A 396 23.57 1.26 -18.96
C LEU A 396 22.29 1.45 -19.79
N THR A 397 22.47 1.74 -21.08
CA THR A 397 21.40 1.65 -22.08
C THR A 397 20.92 0.21 -22.23
N GLN A 398 19.75 0.00 -22.84
CA GLN A 398 19.21 -1.35 -23.02
C GLN A 398 20.16 -2.24 -23.88
N ASP A 399 20.76 -1.69 -24.92
CA ASP A 399 21.71 -2.42 -25.75
C ASP A 399 22.99 -2.76 -24.97
N GLN A 400 23.45 -1.87 -24.10
CA GLN A 400 24.59 -2.12 -23.23
C GLN A 400 24.30 -3.18 -22.18
N ARG A 401 23.08 -3.24 -21.61
CA ARG A 401 22.68 -4.34 -20.74
C ARG A 401 22.70 -5.68 -21.45
N GLU A 402 22.21 -5.73 -22.70
CA GLU A 402 22.29 -6.92 -23.54
C GLU A 402 23.73 -7.31 -23.87
N LEU A 403 24.58 -6.33 -24.19
CA LEU A 403 26.01 -6.56 -24.43
C LEU A 403 26.70 -7.17 -23.21
N LEU A 404 26.47 -6.60 -22.04
CA LEU A 404 27.02 -7.09 -20.77
C LEU A 404 26.55 -8.52 -20.46
N ILE A 405 25.23 -8.78 -20.54
CA ILE A 405 24.67 -10.13 -20.33
C ILE A 405 25.31 -11.14 -21.27
N ASN A 406 25.41 -10.82 -22.56
CA ASN A 406 25.97 -11.71 -23.55
C ASN A 406 27.46 -11.98 -23.30
N THR A 407 28.23 -10.96 -22.93
CA THR A 407 29.65 -11.11 -22.61
C THR A 407 29.87 -11.98 -21.38
N MET A 408 29.07 -11.76 -20.31
CA MET A 408 29.17 -12.59 -19.10
C MET A 408 28.82 -14.06 -19.39
N VAL A 409 27.76 -14.31 -20.18
CA VAL A 409 27.41 -15.68 -20.61
C VAL A 409 28.47 -16.29 -21.51
N ASP A 410 29.13 -15.51 -22.34
CA ASP A 410 30.27 -15.98 -23.15
C ASP A 410 31.48 -16.36 -22.29
N GLY A 411 31.68 -15.69 -21.14
CA GLY A 411 32.71 -16.05 -20.15
C GLY A 411 32.39 -17.34 -19.42
N ASP A 412 31.53 -17.26 -18.42
CA ASP A 412 31.22 -18.32 -17.44
C ASP A 412 29.84 -18.98 -17.64
N GLY A 413 29.30 -18.91 -18.84
CA GLY A 413 28.01 -19.49 -19.16
C GLY A 413 28.03 -20.43 -20.34
N TRP A 414 26.84 -20.92 -20.68
CA TRP A 414 26.62 -21.70 -21.90
C TRP A 414 25.26 -21.41 -22.52
N ARG A 415 25.17 -21.60 -23.82
CA ARG A 415 23.95 -21.43 -24.61
C ARG A 415 23.41 -22.80 -25.02
N ARG A 416 22.13 -23.04 -24.81
CA ARG A 416 21.43 -24.25 -25.22
C ARG A 416 20.71 -24.04 -26.56
N THR A 417 20.47 -25.11 -27.28
CA THR A 417 19.56 -25.12 -28.44
C THR A 417 18.18 -24.61 -27.98
N GLY A 418 17.58 -23.67 -28.72
CA GLY A 418 16.32 -23.04 -28.33
C GLY A 418 16.44 -21.69 -27.61
N GLY A 419 17.69 -21.17 -27.46
CA GLY A 419 17.94 -19.82 -26.93
C GLY A 419 17.94 -19.70 -25.42
N HIS A 420 17.84 -20.79 -24.68
CA HIS A 420 18.11 -20.80 -23.24
C HIS A 420 19.58 -20.58 -22.96
N MET A 421 19.88 -19.80 -21.94
CA MET A 421 21.23 -19.55 -21.47
C MET A 421 21.34 -19.94 -20.01
N SER A 422 22.54 -20.28 -19.58
CA SER A 422 22.84 -20.53 -18.18
C SER A 422 24.17 -19.86 -17.85
N TYR A 423 24.33 -19.44 -16.60
CA TYR A 423 25.51 -18.78 -16.09
C TYR A 423 25.79 -19.30 -14.67
N CYS A 424 27.08 -19.52 -14.35
CA CYS A 424 27.44 -20.11 -13.05
C CYS A 424 28.51 -19.27 -12.35
N GLN A 425 28.35 -19.10 -11.03
CA GLN A 425 29.33 -18.45 -10.19
C GLN A 425 29.32 -19.02 -8.76
N LYS A 426 30.46 -18.90 -8.08
CA LYS A 426 30.58 -19.35 -6.68
C LYS A 426 30.01 -18.32 -5.71
N ASP A 427 30.13 -17.05 -6.02
CA ASP A 427 29.73 -15.95 -5.17
C ASP A 427 28.24 -15.63 -5.38
N LYS A 428 27.47 -15.65 -4.28
CA LYS A 428 26.06 -15.32 -4.31
C LYS A 428 25.81 -13.85 -4.68
N GLU A 429 26.61 -12.93 -4.15
CA GLU A 429 26.48 -11.51 -4.43
C GLU A 429 26.63 -11.23 -5.93
N HIS A 430 27.59 -11.92 -6.57
CA HIS A 430 27.77 -11.83 -8.01
C HIS A 430 26.52 -12.28 -8.80
N ILE A 431 25.91 -13.39 -8.39
CA ILE A 431 24.66 -13.90 -8.97
C ILE A 431 23.50 -12.93 -8.71
N ASP A 432 23.45 -12.31 -7.54
CA ASP A 432 22.39 -11.36 -7.18
C ASP A 432 22.41 -10.13 -8.10
N PHE A 433 23.57 -9.53 -8.35
CA PHE A 433 23.71 -8.42 -9.30
C PHE A 433 23.42 -8.85 -10.75
N PHE A 434 23.89 -10.03 -11.15
CA PHE A 434 23.59 -10.53 -12.49
C PHE A 434 22.09 -10.81 -12.67
N GLN A 435 21.42 -11.35 -11.66
CA GLN A 435 19.97 -11.55 -11.71
C GLN A 435 19.20 -10.22 -11.71
N ALA A 436 19.67 -9.19 -11.00
CA ALA A 436 19.11 -7.86 -11.06
C ALA A 436 19.20 -7.27 -12.48
N LEU A 437 20.38 -7.37 -13.12
CA LEU A 437 20.60 -6.97 -14.51
C LEU A 437 19.64 -7.69 -15.48
N LEU A 438 19.50 -9.02 -15.34
CA LEU A 438 18.57 -9.82 -16.15
C LEU A 438 17.13 -9.36 -15.96
N THR A 439 16.71 -9.15 -14.71
CA THR A 439 15.37 -8.71 -14.35
C THR A 439 15.07 -7.34 -14.95
N MET A 440 15.97 -6.36 -14.78
CA MET A 440 15.84 -5.03 -15.37
C MET A 440 15.78 -5.05 -16.90
N SER A 441 16.42 -6.05 -17.53
CA SER A 441 16.37 -6.29 -18.97
C SER A 441 15.12 -7.07 -19.43
N GLY A 442 14.15 -7.31 -18.55
CA GLY A 442 12.93 -8.06 -18.86
C GLY A 442 13.18 -9.55 -19.13
N LYS A 443 14.30 -10.09 -18.64
CA LYS A 443 14.65 -11.51 -18.82
C LYS A 443 14.27 -12.32 -17.59
N LYS A 444 13.39 -13.29 -17.76
CA LYS A 444 13.06 -14.24 -16.72
C LYS A 444 14.25 -15.13 -16.41
N SER A 445 14.60 -15.21 -15.13
CA SER A 445 15.70 -16.05 -14.66
C SER A 445 15.40 -16.64 -13.29
N ASN A 446 15.97 -17.79 -13.02
CA ASN A 446 15.96 -18.43 -11.71
C ASN A 446 17.34 -18.99 -11.43
N TYR A 447 17.82 -18.85 -10.21
CA TYR A 447 19.04 -19.54 -9.79
C TYR A 447 18.76 -20.62 -8.76
N HIS A 448 19.69 -21.55 -8.63
CA HIS A 448 19.73 -22.59 -7.60
C HIS A 448 21.18 -22.83 -7.21
N TYR A 449 21.35 -23.32 -6.00
CA TYR A 449 22.66 -23.73 -5.49
C TYR A 449 22.90 -25.19 -5.85
N VAL A 450 24.04 -25.47 -6.47
CA VAL A 450 24.48 -26.82 -6.85
C VAL A 450 25.56 -27.27 -5.88
N THR A 451 25.35 -28.40 -5.24
CA THR A 451 26.29 -29.01 -4.30
C THR A 451 26.97 -30.22 -4.92
N ASP A 452 28.21 -30.45 -4.54
CA ASP A 452 28.96 -31.66 -4.84
C ASP A 452 29.02 -32.02 -6.35
N HIS A 453 29.07 -31.00 -7.21
CA HIS A 453 29.17 -31.20 -8.63
C HIS A 453 30.62 -31.64 -8.98
N PRO A 454 30.81 -32.80 -9.66
CA PRO A 454 32.13 -33.24 -10.06
C PRO A 454 32.67 -32.34 -11.18
N ALA A 455 33.73 -31.59 -10.90
CA ALA A 455 34.44 -30.79 -11.89
C ALA A 455 35.94 -30.76 -11.59
N PHE A 456 36.76 -30.93 -12.62
CA PHE A 456 38.22 -30.88 -12.53
C PHE A 456 38.82 -31.83 -11.46
N GLY A 457 38.22 -33.00 -11.27
CA GLY A 457 38.66 -34.00 -10.28
C GLY A 457 38.37 -33.62 -8.81
N LYS A 458 37.50 -32.61 -8.59
CA LYS A 458 37.06 -32.17 -7.27
C LYS A 458 35.55 -31.99 -7.26
N LEU A 459 34.95 -32.08 -6.07
CA LEU A 459 33.57 -31.65 -5.84
C LEU A 459 33.55 -30.14 -5.65
N VAL A 460 32.71 -29.45 -6.40
CA VAL A 460 32.57 -27.98 -6.35
C VAL A 460 31.13 -27.58 -6.12
N ASN A 461 30.95 -26.52 -5.34
CA ASN A 461 29.67 -25.91 -5.07
C ASN A 461 29.59 -24.55 -5.76
N PHE A 462 28.45 -24.24 -6.37
CA PHE A 462 28.26 -22.99 -7.10
C PHE A 462 26.76 -22.67 -7.26
N TYR A 463 26.47 -21.43 -7.56
CA TYR A 463 25.15 -20.99 -7.99
C TYR A 463 25.04 -21.10 -9.51
N SER A 464 23.95 -21.66 -9.99
CA SER A 464 23.62 -21.76 -11.40
C SER A 464 22.34 -20.98 -11.70
N ILE A 465 22.43 -19.95 -12.54
CA ILE A 465 21.29 -19.17 -12.99
C ILE A 465 20.87 -19.62 -14.39
N ASN A 466 19.58 -19.92 -14.55
CA ASN A 466 18.99 -20.26 -15.83
C ASN A 466 18.21 -19.05 -16.36
N ILE A 467 18.47 -18.67 -17.61
CA ILE A 467 17.85 -17.56 -18.32
C ILE A 467 16.92 -18.16 -19.38
N PHE A 468 15.63 -17.84 -19.27
CA PHE A 468 14.61 -18.42 -20.15
C PHE A 468 14.54 -17.66 -21.48
N SER A 469 14.43 -18.40 -22.59
CA SER A 469 14.31 -17.79 -23.93
C SER A 469 12.89 -17.26 -24.18
N LYS A 470 12.79 -16.24 -25.05
CA LYS A 470 11.50 -15.68 -25.50
C LYS A 470 10.65 -16.68 -26.31
N ARG A 471 11.21 -17.77 -26.82
CA ARG A 471 10.49 -18.74 -27.67
C ARG A 471 9.34 -19.48 -26.98
N GLY A 472 9.37 -19.62 -25.65
CA GLY A 472 8.28 -20.20 -24.86
C GLY A 472 7.17 -19.21 -24.49
N ASN A 473 7.40 -17.92 -24.67
CA ASN A 473 6.51 -16.84 -24.25
C ASN A 473 6.07 -16.01 -25.44
N LYS A 474 5.05 -16.48 -26.15
CA LYS A 474 4.39 -15.69 -27.21
C LYS A 474 3.61 -14.49 -26.69
N THR A 475 3.40 -14.41 -25.38
CA THR A 475 2.74 -13.33 -24.69
C THR A 475 3.76 -12.53 -23.89
N LEU A 476 3.57 -11.24 -23.84
CA LEU A 476 4.31 -10.26 -23.09
C LEU A 476 4.46 -10.69 -21.61
N GLY A 477 5.68 -10.98 -21.20
CA GLY A 477 5.97 -11.55 -19.89
C GLY A 477 5.88 -13.08 -19.86
N ALA A 478 6.68 -13.70 -19.00
CA ALA A 478 6.54 -15.12 -18.72
C ALA A 478 5.24 -15.35 -17.95
N CYS A 479 4.30 -16.06 -18.54
CA CYS A 479 3.06 -16.43 -17.89
C CYS A 479 3.14 -17.85 -17.35
N LEU A 480 2.59 -18.07 -16.19
CA LEU A 480 2.33 -19.38 -15.59
C LEU A 480 0.88 -19.74 -15.87
N ASN A 481 0.69 -20.79 -16.67
CA ASN A 481 -0.60 -21.45 -16.74
C ASN A 481 -0.68 -22.40 -15.53
N PHE A 482 -1.65 -22.22 -14.68
CA PHE A 482 -1.90 -23.15 -13.55
C PHE A 482 -2.24 -24.57 -14.02
N ASN A 483 -2.57 -24.76 -15.31
CA ASN A 483 -2.78 -26.05 -15.94
C ASN A 483 -1.53 -26.95 -16.02
N GLY A 484 -0.35 -26.44 -15.74
CA GLY A 484 0.90 -27.13 -16.08
C GLY A 484 1.91 -27.29 -14.95
N GLY A 485 1.51 -27.39 -13.71
CA GLY A 485 2.44 -27.84 -12.69
C GLY A 485 2.73 -26.87 -11.56
N LEU A 486 1.82 -26.76 -10.63
CA LEU A 486 2.16 -26.54 -9.23
C LEU A 486 2.72 -27.87 -8.68
N ASN A 487 4.03 -28.00 -8.61
CA ASN A 487 4.66 -29.15 -7.97
C ASN A 487 4.63 -28.91 -6.46
N ASN A 488 3.84 -29.69 -5.76
CA ASN A 488 4.01 -29.91 -4.33
C ASN A 488 5.24 -30.79 -4.15
N GLY A 489 6.43 -30.31 -4.06
CA GLY A 489 7.69 -30.95 -3.68
C GLY A 489 7.87 -32.48 -3.76
N GLU A 490 6.82 -33.24 -3.92
CA GLU A 490 6.76 -34.67 -4.15
C GLU A 490 6.37 -34.88 -5.62
N GLY A 491 7.18 -35.65 -6.35
CA GLY A 491 7.07 -35.86 -7.77
C GLY A 491 5.64 -36.15 -8.22
N ILE A 492 5.06 -35.26 -9.02
CA ILE A 492 3.75 -35.47 -9.60
C ILE A 492 3.87 -36.61 -10.60
N ASP A 493 3.21 -37.70 -10.28
CA ASP A 493 2.89 -38.72 -11.25
C ASP A 493 2.01 -38.10 -12.35
N ARG A 494 2.58 -37.92 -13.53
CA ARG A 494 1.92 -37.36 -14.71
C ARG A 494 0.71 -38.18 -15.19
N SER A 495 0.50 -39.38 -14.62
CA SER A 495 -0.60 -40.28 -14.95
C SER A 495 -1.89 -40.01 -14.14
N GLN A 496 -1.80 -39.31 -13.03
CA GLN A 496 -2.97 -38.92 -12.23
C GLN A 496 -3.38 -37.47 -12.57
N GLY A 497 -4.46 -37.40 -13.30
CA GLY A 497 -5.04 -36.20 -13.86
C GLY A 497 -5.05 -34.94 -12.98
N LYS A 498 -4.86 -33.83 -13.67
CA LYS A 498 -5.26 -32.45 -13.32
C LYS A 498 -5.58 -32.23 -11.84
N VAL A 499 -4.61 -31.71 -11.09
CA VAL A 499 -4.92 -31.13 -9.77
C VAL A 499 -5.99 -30.06 -10.00
N ALA A 500 -7.17 -30.32 -9.48
CA ALA A 500 -8.30 -29.42 -9.61
C ALA A 500 -7.95 -28.12 -8.87
N PHE A 501 -7.84 -27.02 -9.62
CA PHE A 501 -7.91 -25.71 -8.99
C PHE A 501 -9.27 -25.64 -8.28
N PRO A 502 -9.36 -25.35 -7.00
CA PRO A 502 -8.88 -24.14 -6.37
C PRO A 502 -7.95 -24.35 -5.16
N ASN A 503 -7.23 -25.39 -5.08
CA ASN A 503 -6.42 -25.64 -3.90
C ASN A 503 -4.96 -25.23 -4.15
N VAL A 504 -4.71 -23.91 -4.15
CA VAL A 504 -3.35 -23.44 -3.85
C VAL A 504 -3.03 -23.97 -2.46
N PRO A 505 -2.00 -24.81 -2.29
CA PRO A 505 -1.71 -25.43 -1.01
C PRO A 505 -1.52 -24.36 0.08
N THR A 506 -2.13 -24.59 1.22
CA THR A 506 -1.91 -23.75 2.40
C THR A 506 -0.98 -24.47 3.36
N VAL A 507 -0.08 -23.71 3.96
CA VAL A 507 0.81 -24.20 5.01
C VAL A 507 0.60 -23.35 6.27
N PRO A 508 0.66 -23.97 7.46
CA PRO A 508 0.62 -23.18 8.70
C PRO A 508 1.89 -22.31 8.79
N TYR A 509 1.72 -21.06 9.14
CA TYR A 509 2.82 -20.12 9.28
C TYR A 509 2.68 -19.34 10.60
N ASN A 510 3.78 -19.23 11.31
CA ASN A 510 3.88 -18.40 12.50
C ASN A 510 5.20 -17.63 12.44
N GLY A 511 5.14 -16.35 12.10
CA GLY A 511 6.31 -15.52 11.93
C GLY A 511 5.99 -14.15 11.41
N ARG A 512 7.04 -13.38 11.11
CA ARG A 512 6.89 -12.04 10.55
C ARG A 512 6.54 -12.09 9.07
N VAL A 513 5.69 -11.18 8.65
CA VAL A 513 5.34 -10.93 7.25
C VAL A 513 5.54 -9.46 6.92
N TRP A 514 5.66 -9.15 5.63
CA TRP A 514 5.84 -7.77 5.18
C TRP A 514 5.25 -7.52 3.80
N CYS A 515 5.03 -6.26 3.48
CA CYS A 515 4.57 -5.82 2.17
C CYS A 515 4.96 -4.36 1.93
N PRO A 516 5.72 -4.05 0.87
CA PRO A 516 5.95 -2.67 0.47
C PRO A 516 4.73 -2.16 -0.30
N GLU A 517 4.28 -0.96 0.01
CA GLU A 517 3.23 -0.27 -0.72
C GLU A 517 3.84 0.58 -1.84
N THR A 518 3.40 0.37 -3.08
CA THR A 518 3.89 1.05 -4.27
C THR A 518 2.75 1.72 -5.02
N GLU A 519 3.07 2.71 -5.84
CA GLU A 519 2.08 3.41 -6.68
C GLU A 519 1.29 2.46 -7.60
N TYR A 520 1.96 1.42 -8.11
CA TYR A 520 1.35 0.53 -9.11
C TYR A 520 0.70 -0.72 -8.52
N GLY A 521 0.61 -0.82 -7.21
CA GLY A 521 -0.03 -1.96 -6.55
C GLY A 521 0.70 -3.29 -6.72
N SER A 522 1.99 -3.27 -7.10
CA SER A 522 2.79 -4.47 -7.35
C SER A 522 4.28 -4.22 -7.15
N PHE A 523 5.05 -5.28 -6.98
CA PHE A 523 6.51 -5.22 -6.96
C PHE A 523 7.15 -6.49 -7.49
N VAL A 524 8.43 -6.39 -7.87
CA VAL A 524 9.26 -7.52 -8.28
C VAL A 524 9.83 -8.18 -7.04
N ALA A 525 9.42 -9.41 -6.80
CA ALA A 525 9.85 -10.22 -5.68
C ALA A 525 10.78 -11.35 -6.13
N ARG A 526 11.59 -11.83 -5.17
CA ARG A 526 12.40 -13.03 -5.32
C ARG A 526 12.30 -13.88 -4.05
N ARG A 527 12.09 -15.19 -4.20
CA ARG A 527 12.16 -16.17 -3.12
C ARG A 527 12.85 -17.42 -3.64
N ASN A 528 13.77 -18.00 -2.88
CA ASN A 528 14.54 -19.18 -3.27
C ASN A 528 15.14 -19.09 -4.69
N GLY A 529 15.68 -17.91 -5.06
CA GLY A 529 16.29 -17.65 -6.35
C GLY A 529 15.32 -17.48 -7.53
N LYS A 530 14.03 -17.58 -7.32
CA LYS A 530 13.00 -17.44 -8.36
C LYS A 530 12.40 -16.04 -8.31
N VAL A 531 12.57 -15.27 -9.39
CA VAL A 531 12.00 -13.93 -9.54
C VAL A 531 10.57 -14.01 -10.04
N TYR A 532 9.66 -13.24 -9.45
CA TYR A 532 8.25 -13.18 -9.84
C TYR A 532 7.65 -11.80 -9.57
N LEU A 533 6.47 -11.56 -10.11
CA LEU A 533 5.69 -10.35 -9.85
C LEU A 533 4.62 -10.66 -8.82
N THR A 534 4.47 -9.77 -7.86
CA THR A 534 3.48 -9.91 -6.80
C THR A 534 2.74 -8.59 -6.57
N GLY A 535 1.49 -8.68 -6.10
CA GLY A 535 0.69 -7.50 -5.78
C GLY A 535 1.01 -6.93 -4.40
N ASN A 536 0.41 -5.80 -4.09
CA ASN A 536 0.40 -5.20 -2.76
C ASN A 536 -1.03 -4.78 -2.35
N THR A 537 -1.18 -4.06 -1.24
CA THR A 537 -2.48 -3.78 -0.61
C THR A 537 -3.28 -2.66 -1.28
N TYR A 538 -4.63 -2.65 -1.05
CA TYR A 538 -5.55 -1.53 -1.31
C TYR A 538 -5.57 -0.47 -0.19
N ASN A 539 -4.58 -0.45 0.68
CA ASN A 539 -4.62 0.40 1.87
C ASN A 539 -4.81 1.89 1.53
N GLU A 540 -4.26 2.36 0.42
CA GLU A 540 -4.41 3.77 0.03
C GLU A 540 -5.83 4.14 -0.37
N GLU A 541 -6.50 3.31 -1.15
CA GLU A 541 -7.89 3.57 -1.55
C GLU A 541 -8.81 3.57 -0.33
N MET A 542 -8.65 2.58 0.56
CA MET A 542 -9.37 2.53 1.82
C MET A 542 -9.06 3.74 2.71
N ARG A 543 -7.79 4.11 2.84
CA ARG A 543 -7.34 5.28 3.62
C ARG A 543 -7.86 6.58 3.02
N GLY A 544 -7.75 6.74 1.70
CA GLY A 544 -8.26 7.90 0.97
C GLY A 544 -9.75 8.08 1.16
N GLN A 545 -10.52 7.02 1.00
CA GLN A 545 -11.98 7.05 1.19
C GLN A 545 -12.36 7.31 2.65
N ALA A 546 -11.65 6.73 3.62
CA ALA A 546 -11.90 7.00 5.03
C ALA A 546 -11.55 8.45 5.39
N LEU A 547 -10.48 9.00 4.85
CA LEU A 547 -10.11 10.38 5.04
C LEU A 547 -11.15 11.33 4.44
N LEU A 548 -11.62 11.03 3.23
CA LEU A 548 -12.71 11.77 2.60
C LEU A 548 -13.99 11.73 3.47
N GLN A 549 -14.35 10.56 3.98
CA GLN A 549 -15.51 10.43 4.87
C GLN A 549 -15.31 11.22 6.16
N LEU A 550 -14.14 11.15 6.79
CA LEU A 550 -13.86 11.93 8.00
C LEU A 550 -13.87 13.44 7.74
N SER A 551 -13.43 13.90 6.57
CA SER A 551 -13.54 15.32 6.22
C SER A 551 -14.99 15.79 6.11
N GLN A 552 -15.89 14.91 5.68
CA GLN A 552 -17.33 15.21 5.53
C GLN A 552 -18.11 15.15 6.85
N ILE A 553 -17.80 14.15 7.70
CA ILE A 553 -18.59 13.88 8.90
C ILE A 553 -17.86 14.17 10.21
N GLY A 554 -16.56 14.43 10.17
CA GLY A 554 -15.75 14.53 11.38
C GLY A 554 -16.16 15.65 12.32
N LEU A 555 -16.66 16.76 11.78
CA LEU A 555 -17.20 17.86 12.58
C LEU A 555 -18.67 17.68 12.97
N GLN A 556 -19.33 16.62 12.51
CA GLN A 556 -20.70 16.27 12.89
C GLN A 556 -20.77 15.55 14.26
N PHE A 557 -19.62 15.32 14.90
CA PHE A 557 -19.58 14.73 16.23
C PHE A 557 -20.38 15.55 17.23
N ASP A 558 -21.34 14.90 17.90
CA ASP A 558 -22.25 15.54 18.87
C ASP A 558 -21.76 15.29 20.30
N GLU A 559 -21.19 16.32 20.90
CA GLU A 559 -20.61 16.28 22.24
C GLU A 559 -21.66 16.16 23.33
N SER A 560 -22.95 16.45 23.02
CA SER A 560 -24.08 16.27 23.96
C SER A 560 -24.41 14.79 24.13
N LYS A 561 -24.09 13.95 23.14
CA LYS A 561 -24.38 12.51 23.16
C LYS A 561 -23.20 11.67 23.61
N SER A 562 -21.96 12.13 23.36
CA SER A 562 -20.78 11.37 23.69
C SER A 562 -19.56 12.27 23.93
N GLN A 563 -18.68 11.85 24.83
CA GLN A 563 -17.36 12.45 25.06
C GLN A 563 -16.23 11.65 24.42
N ASN A 564 -16.58 10.66 23.55
CA ASN A 564 -15.60 9.76 22.92
C ASN A 564 -15.54 9.95 21.39
N PRO A 565 -14.92 11.03 20.89
CA PRO A 565 -14.75 11.24 19.44
C PRO A 565 -13.85 10.18 18.79
N PHE A 566 -12.96 9.56 19.54
CA PHE A 566 -12.10 8.50 19.02
C PHE A 566 -12.94 7.29 18.56
N ALA A 567 -13.92 6.85 19.37
CA ALA A 567 -14.82 5.76 18.99
C ALA A 567 -15.66 6.13 17.76
N TYR A 568 -16.18 7.36 17.71
CA TYR A 568 -16.93 7.87 16.56
C TYR A 568 -16.11 7.82 15.26
N TYR A 569 -14.87 8.31 15.28
CA TYR A 569 -14.00 8.31 14.11
C TYR A 569 -13.56 6.91 13.71
N THR A 570 -13.25 6.05 14.67
CA THR A 570 -12.88 4.66 14.36
C THR A 570 -14.04 3.86 13.78
N ALA A 571 -15.27 4.10 14.22
CA ALA A 571 -16.47 3.52 13.61
C ALA A 571 -16.65 4.03 12.16
N ALA A 572 -16.48 5.33 11.92
CA ALA A 572 -16.56 5.91 10.59
C ALA A 572 -15.50 5.32 9.64
N ILE A 573 -14.25 5.15 10.09
CA ILE A 573 -13.18 4.51 9.31
C ILE A 573 -13.54 3.06 9.01
N THR A 574 -14.01 2.30 10.00
CA THR A 574 -14.43 0.89 9.79
C THR A 574 -15.53 0.79 8.75
N ASN A 575 -16.56 1.63 8.84
CA ASN A 575 -17.66 1.67 7.89
C ASN A 575 -17.18 2.03 6.48
N SER A 576 -16.25 2.98 6.36
CA SER A 576 -15.63 3.34 5.09
C SER A 576 -14.87 2.18 4.47
N PHE A 577 -14.05 1.49 5.25
CA PHE A 577 -13.29 0.32 4.79
C PHE A 577 -14.22 -0.82 4.37
N THR A 578 -15.24 -1.11 5.18
CA THR A 578 -16.28 -2.11 4.86
C THR A 578 -17.02 -1.75 3.57
N ARG A 579 -17.30 -0.46 3.35
CA ARG A 579 -17.96 0.01 2.12
C ARG A 579 -17.11 -0.27 0.88
N ILE A 580 -15.79 -0.03 0.92
CA ILE A 580 -14.88 -0.36 -0.19
C ILE A 580 -14.89 -1.85 -0.47
N LEU A 581 -14.75 -2.70 0.56
CA LEU A 581 -14.81 -4.15 0.40
C LEU A 581 -16.15 -4.62 -0.20
N ASN A 582 -17.26 -4.03 0.25
CA ASN A 582 -18.59 -4.36 -0.28
C ASN A 582 -18.74 -3.89 -1.75
N LEU A 583 -18.16 -2.74 -2.10
CA LEU A 583 -18.15 -2.24 -3.47
C LEU A 583 -17.35 -3.20 -4.38
N GLU A 584 -16.17 -3.64 -3.96
CA GLU A 584 -15.37 -4.62 -4.69
C GLU A 584 -16.12 -5.95 -4.83
N LYS A 585 -16.78 -6.41 -3.76
CA LYS A 585 -17.61 -7.61 -3.81
C LYS A 585 -18.81 -7.45 -4.77
N LYS A 586 -19.42 -6.26 -4.79
CA LYS A 586 -20.51 -5.95 -5.75
C LYS A 586 -19.98 -5.96 -7.19
N ASN A 587 -18.83 -5.33 -7.44
CA ASN A 587 -18.19 -5.32 -8.75
C ASN A 587 -17.82 -6.74 -9.20
N GLN A 588 -17.39 -7.60 -8.27
CA GLN A 588 -17.16 -9.02 -8.54
C GLN A 588 -18.46 -9.74 -8.93
N ASN A 589 -19.54 -9.52 -8.19
CA ASN A 589 -20.83 -10.14 -8.48
C ASN A 589 -21.35 -9.71 -9.86
N ILE A 590 -21.25 -8.41 -10.21
CA ILE A 590 -21.64 -7.91 -11.54
C ILE A 590 -20.79 -8.59 -12.63
N ARG A 591 -19.50 -8.71 -12.44
CA ARG A 591 -18.64 -9.45 -13.39
C ARG A 591 -19.03 -10.91 -13.51
N ASP A 592 -19.38 -11.55 -12.41
CA ASP A 592 -19.84 -12.94 -12.40
C ASP A 592 -21.19 -13.09 -13.14
N ASP A 593 -22.12 -12.16 -12.93
CA ASP A 593 -23.40 -12.11 -13.68
C ASP A 593 -23.16 -11.96 -15.18
N MET A 594 -22.27 -11.06 -15.59
CA MET A 594 -21.89 -10.88 -16.99
C MET A 594 -21.24 -12.13 -17.60
N LEU A 595 -20.41 -12.84 -16.83
CA LEU A 595 -19.78 -14.09 -17.27
C LEU A 595 -20.83 -15.20 -17.46
N GLU A 596 -21.79 -15.32 -16.53
CA GLU A 596 -22.89 -16.28 -16.65
C GLU A 596 -23.80 -15.97 -17.84
N GLN A 597 -24.13 -14.71 -18.08
CA GLN A 597 -24.91 -14.29 -19.27
C GLN A 597 -24.17 -14.57 -20.59
N ALA A 598 -22.85 -14.49 -20.58
CA ALA A 598 -22.01 -14.85 -21.74
C ALA A 598 -21.76 -16.36 -21.88
N GLY A 599 -22.42 -17.21 -21.07
CA GLY A 599 -22.21 -18.66 -21.07
C GLY A 599 -20.86 -19.11 -20.50
N LEU A 600 -20.17 -18.21 -19.79
CA LEU A 600 -18.88 -18.47 -19.16
C LEU A 600 -19.07 -18.77 -17.66
N ASN A 601 -18.12 -19.50 -17.07
CA ASN A 601 -18.19 -19.82 -15.65
C ASN A 601 -17.91 -18.57 -14.80
N PRO A 602 -18.75 -18.28 -13.77
CA PRO A 602 -18.50 -17.22 -12.83
C PRO A 602 -17.30 -17.51 -11.92
N SER A 603 -16.96 -16.57 -11.04
CA SER A 603 -15.88 -16.77 -10.08
C SER A 603 -16.12 -18.00 -9.18
N TRP A 604 -15.03 -18.60 -8.74
CA TRP A 604 -15.07 -19.79 -7.87
C TRP A 604 -15.89 -19.56 -6.59
N THR A 605 -15.81 -18.39 -5.98
CA THR A 605 -16.59 -18.04 -4.78
C THR A 605 -18.08 -18.23 -5.05
N ARG A 606 -18.56 -17.81 -6.23
CA ARG A 606 -19.96 -17.96 -6.61
C ARG A 606 -20.31 -19.41 -6.96
N GLN A 607 -19.43 -20.15 -7.62
CA GLN A 607 -19.63 -21.56 -7.94
C GLN A 607 -19.76 -22.46 -6.69
N ASN A 608 -19.10 -22.07 -5.60
CA ASN A 608 -19.11 -22.84 -4.34
C ASN A 608 -20.04 -22.27 -3.26
N ALA A 609 -20.54 -21.06 -3.41
CA ALA A 609 -21.50 -20.47 -2.47
C ALA A 609 -22.77 -21.32 -2.31
N GLY A 610 -23.20 -21.98 -3.39
CA GLY A 610 -24.33 -22.92 -3.36
C GLY A 610 -24.05 -24.28 -2.73
N LYS A 611 -22.78 -24.67 -2.57
CA LYS A 611 -22.40 -26.01 -2.09
C LYS A 611 -22.05 -26.08 -0.61
N LYS A 612 -21.74 -25.00 0.06
CA LYS A 612 -21.20 -25.00 1.43
C LYS A 612 -22.03 -24.30 2.50
N ASN A 613 -22.95 -23.42 2.17
CA ASN A 613 -23.82 -22.83 3.21
C ASN A 613 -24.96 -22.01 2.55
N PRO A 614 -26.24 -22.36 2.75
CA PRO A 614 -27.36 -21.57 2.26
C PRO A 614 -27.41 -20.16 2.88
N ASN A 615 -26.64 -19.90 3.95
CA ASN A 615 -26.57 -18.61 4.64
C ASN A 615 -25.36 -17.74 4.28
N TYR A 616 -24.49 -18.15 3.35
CA TYR A 616 -23.32 -17.35 2.96
C TYR A 616 -23.65 -16.17 2.02
N GLY A 617 -24.89 -16.06 1.58
CA GLY A 617 -25.43 -14.89 0.87
C GLY A 617 -26.06 -13.84 1.77
N ALA A 618 -26.30 -14.17 3.03
CA ALA A 618 -26.75 -13.22 4.04
C ALA A 618 -25.50 -12.56 4.66
N VAL A 619 -25.15 -11.47 4.10
CA VAL A 619 -24.48 -10.30 4.65
C VAL A 619 -24.22 -10.38 6.15
N VAL A 620 -23.00 -10.10 6.53
CA VAL A 620 -22.70 -9.42 7.80
C VAL A 620 -23.33 -8.01 7.73
N THR A 621 -24.64 -7.95 7.78
CA THR A 621 -25.44 -6.81 8.18
C THR A 621 -25.85 -7.12 9.60
N ASN A 622 -25.39 -6.32 10.51
CA ASN A 622 -25.56 -6.35 11.96
C ASN A 622 -24.41 -7.03 12.71
N ILE A 623 -23.30 -6.34 12.79
CA ILE A 623 -22.56 -6.33 14.05
C ILE A 623 -23.44 -5.49 14.97
N ASP A 624 -24.15 -6.17 15.85
CA ASP A 624 -24.92 -5.53 16.92
C ASP A 624 -23.99 -4.62 17.72
N ILE A 625 -24.22 -3.32 17.58
CA ILE A 625 -23.55 -2.27 18.35
C ILE A 625 -23.94 -2.39 19.85
N ALA A 626 -24.84 -3.30 20.19
CA ALA A 626 -25.36 -3.50 21.54
C ALA A 626 -24.40 -4.26 22.48
N GLU A 627 -23.46 -5.04 21.99
CA GLU A 627 -22.55 -5.81 22.87
C GLU A 627 -21.31 -5.03 23.34
N TYR A 628 -21.03 -3.85 22.77
CA TYR A 628 -19.83 -3.08 23.14
C TYR A 628 -20.04 -2.07 24.28
N ASN A 629 -21.25 -1.95 24.80
CA ASN A 629 -21.56 -1.00 25.88
C ASN A 629 -21.60 -1.63 27.29
N ASN A 630 -21.27 -2.91 27.46
CA ASN A 630 -21.39 -3.57 28.78
C ASN A 630 -20.08 -4.05 29.40
N GLU A 631 -18.92 -3.75 28.85
CA GLU A 631 -17.64 -3.97 29.56
C GLU A 631 -16.78 -2.70 29.52
N THR A 632 -16.96 -1.86 30.48
CA THR A 632 -16.11 -1.00 31.33
C THR A 632 -16.87 0.20 31.83
#